data_95072068334cc35f2361b357304002e3
#
_entry.id   95072068334cc35f2361b357304002e3
#
_cell.length_a   1.000
_cell.length_b   1.000
_cell.length_c   1.000
_cell.angle_alpha   90.00
_cell.angle_beta   90.00
_cell.angle_gamma   90.00
#
_symmetry.space_group_name_H-M   'P 1'
#
loop_
_entity.id
_entity.type
_entity.pdbx_description
1 polymer ?
#
loop_
_entity_poly.entity_id
_entity_poly.type
_entity_poly.pdbx_seq_one_letter_code
_entity_poly.pdbx_strand_id
1 'polypeptide(L)'
;MFYDHQQIEKKWQKYWEDNQTYKTSNSTDKPKFYVLDMFPYPSGAGLHVGHPLGYIASDIYARYKRHQGFNVLHPVGYDSFGLPAEQYAIQTGTHPAITTEQNITRYEEQLRKIGFSFDWSREVRTSDPSYYKWTQWIFIQLFHSWYNKDTDKAEPIETLIKYFEEKGSEGLNANQNEELTFTAEDWKSYSDIKKEEILLNYRLAYRAETTVNWCPALGTVLANDEVKDGKSERGGFPVFQKKMMQWSMRISAYSERLLQGLKTLDWPQPLKDAQEYWIGKSQGAQVRFATENGETIEVFTTRPDTIFGATFMVLAPENPLVQNLTTPEQKAEVDNYIEETSKKTERDRMADVKNVSGAFTGSYAINPFTGKNIPVYISDYVLMGYGTGAVMAVPAHDERDHRFAKKFGLEIIKVVESDVDVQEEAYDSKDSVCVNSDFLNGLNYKDAKSKIITEIENRGIGHGTTNYRQRDAIFSRQRYWGEPVPIYYKEGMPYTLPNSALPLELPEVEKYLPTEDGDPPLGNAKTFAWDEANQKVVDTDLIDDKTVFPLELSTMPGWAGSSWYFLRYMDPNDDEVFAKKELTDYWGQVDLYIGGSEHATGHLLYSRFWNMFLKDRGYIEQNEPFQKLINQGMILGMSAFVYRINGTNQYVSKNLAKDYITQAIHVDVSLLKGTTDELDTEAFKTWRPDYADAEFILEDGKYITGREVEKMSKSKYNVVNPDDICNEYGADGLRLYEMFLGPLEQSKPWNTQGLSGVYGFLKKFWNLYFDGDQFSVSDEEPTKAEFKVLHTLIKKVVYDIENFSFNTSVSSFMIAVNELQKLKCNKRNILQPLAVIISPYAPHICEEVWQLLGNNASIEFEQFPKLEESYLVEDEIDYPVSFNGKMKLKLKLAAHLTKDDVQTIVMQNEDVKRILGENPVKNFIFVPKKIINIVS
;
A
#
# COMPACT_ATOMS: atom_id res chain seq x y z
N MET A 1 -36.50 26.00 -13.76
CA MET A 1 -36.48 25.14 -12.56
C MET A 1 -35.14 25.31 -11.88
N PHE A 2 -35.13 25.56 -10.59
CA PHE A 2 -33.87 25.76 -9.85
C PHE A 2 -33.18 24.40 -9.61
N TYR A 3 -31.84 24.34 -9.74
CA TYR A 3 -31.08 23.16 -9.41
C TYR A 3 -31.05 22.93 -7.90
N ASP A 4 -31.77 21.93 -7.44
CA ASP A 4 -31.85 21.52 -6.03
C ASP A 4 -31.17 20.17 -5.85
N HIS A 5 -29.85 20.21 -5.55
CA HIS A 5 -29.05 19.00 -5.38
C HIS A 5 -29.58 18.09 -4.28
N GLN A 6 -30.12 18.65 -3.17
CA GLN A 6 -30.55 17.82 -2.04
C GLN A 6 -31.73 16.93 -2.39
N GLN A 7 -32.74 17.48 -3.15
CA GLN A 7 -33.87 16.67 -3.60
C GLN A 7 -33.45 15.66 -4.67
N ILE A 8 -32.65 16.09 -5.63
CA ILE A 8 -32.19 15.23 -6.74
C ILE A 8 -31.36 14.05 -6.21
N GLU A 9 -30.38 14.32 -5.36
CA GLU A 9 -29.49 13.29 -4.83
C GLU A 9 -30.24 12.27 -3.97
N LYS A 10 -31.10 12.72 -3.06
CA LYS A 10 -31.94 11.84 -2.25
C LYS A 10 -32.86 10.96 -3.08
N LYS A 11 -33.46 11.50 -4.15
CA LYS A 11 -34.32 10.77 -5.09
C LYS A 11 -33.54 9.63 -5.74
N TRP A 12 -32.37 9.92 -6.29
CA TRP A 12 -31.61 8.94 -7.07
C TRP A 12 -30.87 7.92 -6.20
N GLN A 13 -30.35 8.29 -5.04
CA GLN A 13 -29.81 7.34 -4.06
C GLN A 13 -30.87 6.31 -3.68
N LYS A 14 -32.09 6.76 -3.38
CA LYS A 14 -33.21 5.85 -3.10
C LYS A 14 -33.57 4.98 -4.30
N TYR A 15 -33.59 5.53 -5.52
CA TYR A 15 -33.87 4.78 -6.73
C TYR A 15 -32.85 3.65 -6.94
N TRP A 16 -31.56 3.93 -6.81
CA TRP A 16 -30.50 2.94 -6.98
C TRP A 16 -30.57 1.83 -5.93
N GLU A 17 -30.92 2.17 -4.70
CA GLU A 17 -31.11 1.21 -3.62
C GLU A 17 -32.32 0.31 -3.87
N ASP A 18 -33.50 0.90 -4.12
CA ASP A 18 -34.77 0.18 -4.34
C ASP A 18 -34.71 -0.76 -5.55
N ASN A 19 -33.97 -0.38 -6.60
CA ASN A 19 -33.82 -1.16 -7.83
C ASN A 19 -32.56 -2.03 -7.85
N GLN A 20 -31.72 -1.99 -6.83
CA GLN A 20 -30.44 -2.68 -6.80
C GLN A 20 -29.65 -2.45 -8.12
N THR A 21 -29.59 -1.19 -8.57
CA THR A 21 -29.08 -0.79 -9.91
C THR A 21 -27.68 -1.32 -10.19
N TYR A 22 -26.84 -1.42 -9.18
CA TYR A 22 -25.43 -1.83 -9.31
C TYR A 22 -25.15 -3.30 -8.94
N LYS A 23 -26.21 -4.10 -8.72
CA LYS A 23 -26.06 -5.51 -8.42
C LYS A 23 -25.45 -6.26 -9.59
N THR A 24 -24.32 -6.91 -9.33
CA THR A 24 -23.54 -7.61 -10.33
C THR A 24 -24.01 -9.04 -10.54
N SER A 25 -24.17 -9.45 -11.80
CA SER A 25 -24.52 -10.83 -12.14
C SER A 25 -23.29 -11.72 -12.20
N ASN A 26 -23.40 -12.95 -11.71
CA ASN A 26 -22.40 -13.99 -11.88
C ASN A 26 -22.63 -14.84 -13.15
N SER A 27 -23.73 -14.59 -13.88
CA SER A 27 -24.08 -15.32 -15.10
C SER A 27 -24.47 -14.34 -16.20
N THR A 28 -23.57 -14.09 -17.14
CA THR A 28 -23.77 -13.18 -18.26
C THR A 28 -22.78 -13.47 -19.37
N ASP A 29 -23.17 -13.17 -20.63
CA ASP A 29 -22.30 -13.23 -21.80
C ASP A 29 -21.44 -11.98 -21.99
N LYS A 30 -21.63 -10.96 -21.10
CA LYS A 30 -20.83 -9.74 -21.14
C LYS A 30 -19.39 -9.99 -20.69
N PRO A 31 -18.40 -9.30 -21.27
CA PRO A 31 -17.04 -9.35 -20.75
C PRO A 31 -17.01 -8.81 -19.31
N LYS A 32 -16.22 -9.44 -18.45
CA LYS A 32 -16.07 -9.01 -17.06
C LYS A 32 -15.10 -7.84 -16.93
N PHE A 33 -15.34 -7.03 -15.89
CA PHE A 33 -14.35 -6.08 -15.42
C PHE A 33 -14.44 -5.96 -13.88
N TYR A 34 -13.35 -6.23 -13.19
CA TYR A 34 -13.29 -6.19 -11.73
C TYR A 34 -12.52 -4.95 -11.27
N VAL A 35 -13.24 -3.98 -10.71
CA VAL A 35 -12.69 -2.77 -10.08
C VAL A 35 -12.72 -2.96 -8.57
N LEU A 36 -11.63 -2.70 -7.90
CA LEU A 36 -11.54 -2.86 -6.44
C LEU A 36 -10.80 -1.68 -5.82
N ASP A 37 -11.35 -1.19 -4.71
CA ASP A 37 -10.67 -0.27 -3.81
C ASP A 37 -10.09 -1.02 -2.62
N MET A 38 -8.99 -0.52 -2.05
CA MET A 38 -8.57 -0.97 -0.73
C MET A 38 -9.65 -0.59 0.26
N PHE A 39 -10.28 -1.60 0.87
CA PHE A 39 -11.43 -1.36 1.75
C PHE A 39 -11.01 -0.62 3.02
N PRO A 40 -11.87 0.26 3.56
CA PRO A 40 -11.52 1.09 4.68
C PRO A 40 -11.48 0.31 5.99
N TYR A 41 -10.63 0.78 6.89
CA TYR A 41 -10.69 0.45 8.31
C TYR A 41 -11.68 1.41 8.99
N PRO A 42 -12.82 0.93 9.54
CA PRO A 42 -13.88 1.79 10.10
C PRO A 42 -13.46 2.34 11.46
N SER A 43 -12.59 3.35 11.50
CA SER A 43 -12.10 3.99 12.72
C SER A 43 -12.76 5.32 12.98
N GLY A 44 -13.20 5.55 14.23
CA GLY A 44 -13.71 6.82 14.71
C GLY A 44 -15.02 7.28 14.03
N ALA A 45 -15.28 8.59 14.02
CA ALA A 45 -16.58 9.17 13.69
C ALA A 45 -16.86 9.34 12.17
N GLY A 46 -16.39 8.45 11.31
CA GLY A 46 -16.65 8.47 9.86
C GLY A 46 -15.48 8.94 9.00
N LEU A 47 -15.77 9.13 7.71
CA LEU A 47 -14.83 9.56 6.69
C LEU A 47 -14.48 11.05 6.82
N HIS A 48 -13.29 11.43 6.36
CA HIS A 48 -12.96 12.81 5.97
C HIS A 48 -12.80 12.90 4.45
N VAL A 49 -12.81 14.12 3.89
CA VAL A 49 -12.73 14.34 2.43
C VAL A 49 -11.50 13.75 1.74
N GLY A 50 -10.49 13.30 2.48
CA GLY A 50 -9.35 12.60 1.88
C GLY A 50 -9.61 11.14 1.54
N HIS A 51 -10.61 10.49 2.15
CA HIS A 51 -10.92 9.07 1.90
C HIS A 51 -11.59 8.83 0.52
N PRO A 52 -12.57 9.66 0.09
CA PRO A 52 -13.29 9.39 -1.15
C PRO A 52 -12.47 9.53 -2.43
N LEU A 53 -11.31 10.16 -2.40
CA LEU A 53 -10.51 10.43 -3.61
C LEU A 53 -10.29 9.19 -4.48
N GLY A 54 -9.80 8.11 -3.89
CA GLY A 54 -9.60 6.83 -4.59
C GLY A 54 -10.92 6.20 -5.03
N TYR A 55 -11.92 6.21 -4.15
CA TYR A 55 -13.24 5.63 -4.41
C TYR A 55 -14.00 6.37 -5.53
N ILE A 56 -13.85 7.70 -5.64
CA ILE A 56 -14.43 8.46 -6.75
C ILE A 56 -13.75 8.09 -8.07
N ALA A 57 -12.44 7.94 -8.07
CA ALA A 57 -11.68 7.55 -9.24
C ALA A 57 -12.07 6.15 -9.74
N SER A 58 -12.15 5.17 -8.84
CA SER A 58 -12.57 3.81 -9.16
C SER A 58 -14.03 3.77 -9.63
N ASP A 59 -14.90 4.54 -9.01
CA ASP A 59 -16.32 4.62 -9.36
C ASP A 59 -16.54 5.23 -10.75
N ILE A 60 -15.80 6.28 -11.10
CA ILE A 60 -15.83 6.86 -12.46
C ILE A 60 -15.43 5.79 -13.47
N TYR A 61 -14.37 5.05 -13.19
CA TYR A 61 -13.88 4.01 -14.09
C TYR A 61 -14.88 2.84 -14.19
N ALA A 62 -15.47 2.43 -13.07
CA ALA A 62 -16.49 1.38 -13.01
C ALA A 62 -17.74 1.76 -13.84
N ARG A 63 -18.25 2.99 -13.70
CA ARG A 63 -19.37 3.50 -14.49
C ARG A 63 -19.04 3.56 -15.98
N TYR A 64 -17.85 4.07 -16.30
CA TYR A 64 -17.39 4.09 -17.69
C TYR A 64 -17.32 2.69 -18.32
N LYS A 65 -16.84 1.68 -17.58
CA LYS A 65 -16.82 0.29 -18.05
C LYS A 65 -18.23 -0.29 -18.23
N ARG A 66 -19.21 0.06 -17.38
CA ARG A 66 -20.61 -0.32 -17.61
C ARG A 66 -21.15 0.29 -18.88
N HIS A 67 -20.89 1.57 -19.12
CA HIS A 67 -21.24 2.24 -20.38
C HIS A 67 -20.57 1.62 -21.63
N GLN A 68 -19.43 0.94 -21.47
CA GLN A 68 -18.79 0.17 -22.51
C GLN A 68 -19.38 -1.25 -22.69
N GLY A 69 -20.37 -1.63 -21.89
CA GLY A 69 -21.06 -2.91 -21.95
C GLY A 69 -20.42 -4.04 -21.14
N PHE A 70 -19.46 -3.75 -20.26
CA PHE A 70 -18.88 -4.75 -19.36
C PHE A 70 -19.84 -5.13 -18.23
N ASN A 71 -19.72 -6.37 -17.75
CA ASN A 71 -20.22 -6.77 -16.46
C ASN A 71 -19.19 -6.38 -15.40
N VAL A 72 -19.52 -5.37 -14.60
CA VAL A 72 -18.58 -4.75 -13.67
C VAL A 72 -18.83 -5.24 -12.25
N LEU A 73 -17.80 -5.83 -11.63
CA LEU A 73 -17.77 -6.09 -10.20
C LEU A 73 -17.06 -4.92 -9.50
N HIS A 74 -17.82 -4.15 -8.71
CA HIS A 74 -17.31 -3.05 -7.89
C HIS A 74 -17.88 -3.20 -6.49
N PRO A 75 -17.28 -4.04 -5.64
CA PRO A 75 -17.78 -4.35 -4.31
C PRO A 75 -17.31 -3.34 -3.26
N VAL A 76 -17.89 -3.42 -2.06
CA VAL A 76 -17.51 -2.64 -0.89
C VAL A 76 -17.45 -3.55 0.34
N GLY A 77 -16.70 -3.18 1.34
CA GLY A 77 -16.58 -3.89 2.61
C GLY A 77 -15.69 -3.15 3.60
N TYR A 78 -15.41 -3.80 4.73
CA TYR A 78 -14.70 -3.18 5.84
C TYR A 78 -13.66 -4.12 6.43
N ASP A 79 -12.43 -3.60 6.57
CA ASP A 79 -11.41 -4.22 7.40
C ASP A 79 -11.71 -3.85 8.85
N SER A 80 -12.39 -4.73 9.58
CA SER A 80 -13.07 -4.38 10.82
C SER A 80 -12.42 -4.94 12.08
N PHE A 81 -11.37 -5.77 11.96
CA PHE A 81 -10.49 -6.10 13.08
C PHE A 81 -9.37 -5.07 13.23
N GLY A 82 -8.93 -4.82 14.45
CA GLY A 82 -7.76 -3.98 14.66
C GLY A 82 -7.70 -3.26 16.00
N LEU A 83 -6.53 -2.72 16.26
CA LEU A 83 -6.14 -2.12 17.53
C LEU A 83 -7.00 -0.92 17.99
N PRO A 84 -7.54 -0.04 17.10
CA PRO A 84 -8.30 1.11 17.59
C PRO A 84 -9.59 0.76 18.33
N ALA A 85 -10.33 -0.23 17.81
CA ALA A 85 -11.56 -0.69 18.46
C ALA A 85 -11.26 -1.35 19.80
N GLU A 86 -10.19 -2.12 19.88
CA GLU A 86 -9.73 -2.75 21.12
C GLU A 86 -9.25 -1.71 22.16
N GLN A 87 -8.47 -0.72 21.76
CA GLN A 87 -8.03 0.35 22.66
C GLN A 87 -9.23 1.15 23.22
N TYR A 88 -10.22 1.42 22.41
CA TYR A 88 -11.46 2.04 22.86
C TYR A 88 -12.21 1.14 23.87
N ALA A 89 -12.25 -0.17 23.60
CA ALA A 89 -12.85 -1.15 24.50
C ALA A 89 -12.13 -1.20 25.86
N ILE A 90 -10.79 -1.19 25.87
CA ILE A 90 -9.97 -1.13 27.09
C ILE A 90 -10.28 0.12 27.92
N GLN A 91 -10.45 1.28 27.26
CA GLN A 91 -10.71 2.55 27.94
C GLN A 91 -12.14 2.68 28.47
N THR A 92 -13.12 2.11 27.77
CA THR A 92 -14.55 2.37 28.03
C THR A 92 -15.29 1.17 28.61
N GLY A 93 -14.73 -0.04 28.51
CA GLY A 93 -15.41 -1.30 28.82
C GLY A 93 -16.46 -1.71 27.78
N THR A 94 -16.58 -0.96 26.65
CA THR A 94 -17.53 -1.28 25.57
C THR A 94 -16.96 -2.38 24.68
N HIS A 95 -17.75 -3.42 24.36
CA HIS A 95 -17.29 -4.50 23.50
C HIS A 95 -16.85 -3.97 22.11
N PRO A 96 -15.69 -4.39 21.57
CA PRO A 96 -15.15 -3.84 20.30
C PRO A 96 -16.13 -3.97 19.11
N ALA A 97 -16.91 -5.05 19.05
CA ALA A 97 -17.91 -5.28 18.00
C ALA A 97 -18.96 -4.16 17.95
N ILE A 98 -19.39 -3.63 19.10
CA ILE A 98 -20.41 -2.58 19.17
C ILE A 98 -19.89 -1.29 18.53
N THR A 99 -18.68 -0.89 18.92
CA THR A 99 -18.02 0.31 18.36
C THR A 99 -17.73 0.13 16.86
N THR A 100 -17.29 -1.06 16.47
CA THR A 100 -17.04 -1.38 15.05
C THR A 100 -18.31 -1.28 14.24
N GLU A 101 -19.43 -1.84 14.70
CA GLU A 101 -20.74 -1.76 14.02
C GLU A 101 -21.22 -0.32 13.86
N GLN A 102 -21.11 0.49 14.92
CA GLN A 102 -21.46 1.91 14.85
C GLN A 102 -20.61 2.66 13.81
N ASN A 103 -19.32 2.37 13.75
CA ASN A 103 -18.43 2.99 12.79
C ASN A 103 -18.72 2.54 11.36
N ILE A 104 -19.00 1.25 11.14
CA ILE A 104 -19.40 0.70 9.83
C ILE A 104 -20.68 1.38 9.35
N THR A 105 -21.72 1.44 10.19
CA THR A 105 -22.99 2.10 9.86
C THR A 105 -22.74 3.55 9.42
N ARG A 106 -21.89 4.27 10.14
CA ARG A 106 -21.55 5.65 9.80
C ARG A 106 -20.81 5.77 8.45
N TYR A 107 -19.86 4.88 8.18
CA TYR A 107 -19.15 4.82 6.89
C TYR A 107 -20.12 4.51 5.74
N GLU A 108 -21.00 3.54 5.92
CA GLU A 108 -22.01 3.16 4.95
C GLU A 108 -22.93 4.33 4.59
N GLU A 109 -23.47 5.04 5.58
CA GLU A 109 -24.29 6.23 5.39
C GLU A 109 -23.57 7.28 4.51
N GLN A 110 -22.30 7.56 4.81
CA GLN A 110 -21.50 8.53 4.06
C GLN A 110 -21.20 8.07 2.63
N LEU A 111 -20.83 6.80 2.44
CA LEU A 111 -20.54 6.24 1.13
C LEU A 111 -21.80 6.22 0.24
N ARG A 112 -22.95 5.84 0.79
CA ARG A 112 -24.25 5.89 0.08
C ARG A 112 -24.63 7.32 -0.30
N LYS A 113 -24.38 8.29 0.57
CA LYS A 113 -24.65 9.71 0.33
C LYS A 113 -23.79 10.28 -0.80
N ILE A 114 -22.53 9.85 -0.93
CA ILE A 114 -21.64 10.26 -2.04
C ILE A 114 -22.08 9.63 -3.38
N GLY A 115 -22.90 8.58 -3.34
CA GLY A 115 -23.53 7.98 -4.52
C GLY A 115 -22.60 7.08 -5.32
N PHE A 116 -21.81 6.24 -4.66
CA PHE A 116 -20.98 5.23 -5.31
C PHE A 116 -21.80 4.10 -5.94
N SER A 117 -21.33 3.58 -7.06
CA SER A 117 -21.92 2.45 -7.77
C SER A 117 -21.46 1.08 -7.24
N PHE A 118 -21.33 0.96 -5.92
CA PHE A 118 -20.96 -0.29 -5.27
C PHE A 118 -22.07 -1.33 -5.32
N ASP A 119 -21.70 -2.58 -5.50
CA ASP A 119 -22.60 -3.72 -5.27
C ASP A 119 -22.68 -4.04 -3.78
N TRP A 120 -23.60 -3.40 -3.07
CA TRP A 120 -23.81 -3.57 -1.63
C TRP A 120 -24.24 -4.99 -1.24
N SER A 121 -24.77 -5.79 -2.18
CA SER A 121 -25.13 -7.18 -1.90
C SER A 121 -23.91 -8.08 -1.69
N ARG A 122 -22.71 -7.57 -1.97
CA ARG A 122 -21.45 -8.25 -1.82
C ARG A 122 -20.58 -7.70 -0.68
N GLU A 123 -21.18 -6.89 0.20
CA GLU A 123 -20.46 -6.37 1.36
C GLU A 123 -19.86 -7.50 2.21
N VAL A 124 -18.60 -7.31 2.60
CA VAL A 124 -17.90 -8.19 3.55
C VAL A 124 -17.33 -7.39 4.71
N ARG A 125 -17.23 -8.03 5.86
CA ARG A 125 -16.66 -7.49 7.09
C ARG A 125 -15.68 -8.51 7.65
N THR A 126 -14.43 -8.16 7.82
CA THR A 126 -13.41 -9.13 8.27
C THR A 126 -13.67 -9.67 9.68
N SER A 127 -14.41 -8.94 10.51
CA SER A 127 -14.81 -9.35 11.86
C SER A 127 -16.08 -10.21 11.92
N ASP A 128 -16.75 -10.44 10.79
CA ASP A 128 -17.92 -11.32 10.75
C ASP A 128 -17.47 -12.80 10.81
N PRO A 129 -18.06 -13.63 11.71
CA PRO A 129 -17.74 -15.05 11.77
C PRO A 129 -17.91 -15.80 10.45
N SER A 130 -18.90 -15.44 9.63
CA SER A 130 -19.09 -16.01 8.29
C SER A 130 -17.96 -15.70 7.32
N TYR A 131 -17.24 -14.58 7.55
CA TYR A 131 -16.06 -14.19 6.79
C TYR A 131 -14.79 -14.86 7.35
N TYR A 132 -14.49 -14.65 8.64
CA TYR A 132 -13.23 -15.14 9.19
C TYR A 132 -13.15 -16.67 9.35
N LYS A 133 -14.27 -17.39 9.29
CA LYS A 133 -14.32 -18.83 9.07
C LYS A 133 -13.35 -19.23 7.95
N TRP A 134 -13.34 -18.49 6.86
CA TRP A 134 -12.52 -18.78 5.69
C TRP A 134 -11.07 -18.31 5.84
N THR A 135 -10.81 -17.25 6.58
CA THR A 135 -9.45 -16.87 7.01
C THR A 135 -8.83 -18.00 7.85
N GLN A 136 -9.60 -18.56 8.77
CA GLN A 136 -9.20 -19.72 9.59
C GLN A 136 -8.97 -20.96 8.73
N TRP A 137 -9.83 -21.19 7.77
CA TRP A 137 -9.69 -22.31 6.84
C TRP A 137 -8.39 -22.18 6.00
N ILE A 138 -8.07 -21.00 5.49
CA ILE A 138 -6.80 -20.76 4.74
C ILE A 138 -5.61 -21.03 5.65
N PHE A 139 -5.66 -20.58 6.91
CA PHE A 139 -4.61 -20.90 7.89
C PHE A 139 -4.43 -22.42 8.04
N ILE A 140 -5.50 -23.17 8.17
CA ILE A 140 -5.45 -24.64 8.25
C ILE A 140 -4.81 -25.23 6.99
N GLN A 141 -5.13 -24.70 5.80
CA GLN A 141 -4.50 -25.17 4.56
C GLN A 141 -2.99 -24.87 4.54
N LEU A 142 -2.55 -23.70 5.02
CA LEU A 142 -1.14 -23.34 5.17
C LEU A 142 -0.43 -24.29 6.18
N PHE A 143 -1.08 -24.59 7.30
CA PHE A 143 -0.55 -25.52 8.29
C PHE A 143 -0.37 -26.93 7.72
N HIS A 144 -1.31 -27.41 6.89
CA HIS A 144 -1.24 -28.69 6.21
C HIS A 144 -0.49 -28.66 4.87
N SER A 145 0.44 -27.74 4.71
CA SER A 145 1.25 -27.59 3.50
C SER A 145 2.72 -27.38 3.82
N TRP A 146 3.56 -27.83 2.89
CA TRP A 146 5.00 -27.58 2.88
C TRP A 146 5.43 -27.05 1.51
N TYR A 147 6.61 -26.41 1.39
CA TYR A 147 7.10 -25.89 0.12
C TYR A 147 8.16 -26.81 -0.48
N ASN A 148 7.80 -27.44 -1.60
CA ASN A 148 8.69 -28.29 -2.38
C ASN A 148 9.47 -27.41 -3.39
N LYS A 149 10.80 -27.29 -3.19
CA LYS A 149 11.66 -26.49 -4.07
C LYS A 149 11.88 -27.13 -5.44
N ASP A 150 11.75 -28.44 -5.58
CA ASP A 150 11.89 -29.12 -6.87
C ASP A 150 10.72 -28.82 -7.80
N THR A 151 9.52 -28.68 -7.26
CA THR A 151 8.31 -28.35 -8.00
C THR A 151 8.00 -26.84 -7.96
N ASP A 152 8.74 -26.09 -7.14
CA ASP A 152 8.59 -24.65 -6.90
C ASP A 152 7.16 -24.23 -6.51
N LYS A 153 6.55 -25.02 -5.62
CA LYS A 153 5.17 -24.78 -5.14
C LYS A 153 4.89 -25.40 -3.78
N ALA A 154 3.82 -24.93 -3.16
CA ALA A 154 3.26 -25.56 -1.98
C ALA A 154 2.56 -26.88 -2.32
N GLU A 155 2.79 -27.90 -1.51
CA GLU A 155 2.19 -29.22 -1.63
C GLU A 155 1.53 -29.65 -0.30
N PRO A 156 0.56 -30.61 -0.35
CA PRO A 156 -0.02 -31.19 0.86
C PRO A 156 1.05 -31.82 1.76
N ILE A 157 0.93 -31.66 3.06
CA ILE A 157 1.89 -32.21 4.03
C ILE A 157 2.00 -33.73 3.94
N GLU A 158 0.93 -34.42 3.51
CA GLU A 158 0.88 -35.87 3.30
C GLU A 158 1.91 -36.35 2.28
N THR A 159 2.23 -35.52 1.27
CA THR A 159 3.27 -35.83 0.28
C THR A 159 4.66 -35.85 0.92
N LEU A 160 4.92 -34.97 1.89
CA LEU A 160 6.15 -34.97 2.67
C LEU A 160 6.23 -36.16 3.62
N ILE A 161 5.14 -36.49 4.31
CA ILE A 161 5.06 -37.66 5.18
C ILE A 161 5.40 -38.94 4.39
N LYS A 162 4.82 -39.11 3.22
CA LYS A 162 5.14 -40.23 2.33
C LYS A 162 6.60 -40.25 1.90
N TYR A 163 7.19 -39.06 1.60
CA TYR A 163 8.61 -38.97 1.29
C TYR A 163 9.48 -39.46 2.46
N PHE A 164 9.15 -39.06 3.69
CA PHE A 164 9.87 -39.46 4.90
C PHE A 164 9.73 -40.97 5.17
N GLU A 165 8.55 -41.56 4.90
CA GLU A 165 8.32 -43.02 5.02
C GLU A 165 9.17 -43.83 4.05
N GLU A 166 9.49 -43.29 2.88
CA GLU A 166 10.25 -43.96 1.81
C GLU A 166 11.75 -43.71 1.89
N LYS A 167 12.19 -42.48 2.25
CA LYS A 167 13.57 -42.05 2.13
C LYS A 167 14.15 -41.34 3.35
N GLY A 168 13.35 -41.09 4.39
CA GLY A 168 13.77 -40.16 5.45
C GLY A 168 13.96 -38.74 4.92
N SER A 169 14.98 -38.07 5.40
CA SER A 169 15.32 -36.73 4.93
C SER A 169 16.33 -36.70 3.77
N GLU A 170 16.79 -37.84 3.28
CA GLU A 170 17.83 -37.93 2.25
C GLU A 170 17.34 -37.33 0.91
N GLY A 171 18.10 -36.38 0.37
CA GLY A 171 17.80 -35.74 -0.92
C GLY A 171 16.59 -34.84 -0.94
N LEU A 172 15.99 -34.53 0.22
CA LEU A 172 14.85 -33.61 0.30
C LEU A 172 15.28 -32.17 -0.02
N ASN A 173 14.62 -31.55 -0.98
CA ASN A 173 14.81 -30.14 -1.34
C ASN A 173 13.56 -29.33 -0.95
N ALA A 174 13.51 -28.96 0.31
CA ALA A 174 12.37 -28.26 0.92
C ALA A 174 12.77 -26.90 1.48
N ASN A 175 11.78 -26.05 1.70
CA ASN A 175 11.96 -24.88 2.55
C ASN A 175 11.69 -25.29 4.01
N GLN A 176 12.63 -25.00 4.91
CA GLN A 176 12.65 -25.52 6.30
C GLN A 176 13.34 -24.52 7.22
N ASN A 177 13.08 -24.63 8.54
CA ASN A 177 13.76 -23.81 9.54
C ASN A 177 15.18 -24.29 9.82
N GLU A 178 15.34 -25.61 9.98
CA GLU A 178 16.58 -26.28 10.30
C GLU A 178 16.77 -27.50 9.39
N GLU A 179 18.02 -27.77 9.04
CA GLU A 179 18.37 -28.97 8.29
C GLU A 179 18.37 -30.17 9.23
N LEU A 180 17.48 -31.14 8.96
CA LEU A 180 17.34 -32.37 9.75
C LEU A 180 17.84 -33.57 8.96
N THR A 181 18.50 -34.48 9.66
CA THR A 181 18.98 -35.75 9.07
C THR A 181 18.42 -36.93 9.82
N PHE A 182 17.65 -37.76 9.13
CA PHE A 182 17.10 -39.02 9.65
C PHE A 182 16.77 -39.98 8.49
N THR A 183 16.78 -41.27 8.78
CA THR A 183 16.43 -42.33 7.81
C THR A 183 14.94 -42.60 7.78
N ALA A 184 14.47 -43.40 6.80
CA ALA A 184 13.09 -43.87 6.76
C ALA A 184 12.74 -44.79 7.96
N GLU A 185 13.72 -45.57 8.46
CA GLU A 185 13.57 -46.39 9.65
C GLU A 185 13.44 -45.55 10.91
N ASP A 186 14.24 -44.47 11.04
CA ASP A 186 14.12 -43.50 12.14
C ASP A 186 12.74 -42.91 12.15
N TRP A 187 12.27 -42.40 11.01
CA TRP A 187 10.93 -41.81 10.86
C TRP A 187 9.83 -42.74 11.33
N LYS A 188 9.88 -44.02 10.92
CA LYS A 188 8.90 -45.05 11.33
C LYS A 188 8.92 -45.35 12.83
N SER A 189 10.09 -45.20 13.45
CA SER A 189 10.31 -45.46 14.89
C SER A 189 9.89 -44.29 15.79
N TYR A 190 9.77 -43.07 15.25
CA TYR A 190 9.44 -41.89 16.01
C TYR A 190 8.00 -41.94 16.55
N SER A 191 7.81 -41.40 17.76
CA SER A 191 6.47 -41.15 18.31
C SER A 191 5.72 -40.09 17.48
N ASP A 192 4.40 -40.06 17.59
CA ASP A 192 3.56 -39.10 16.88
C ASP A 192 3.96 -37.66 17.23
N ILE A 193 4.28 -37.38 18.49
CA ILE A 193 4.79 -36.08 18.95
C ILE A 193 6.09 -35.71 18.22
N LYS A 194 7.05 -36.64 18.13
CA LYS A 194 8.31 -36.39 17.41
C LYS A 194 8.12 -36.17 15.94
N LYS A 195 7.17 -36.86 15.31
CA LYS A 195 6.80 -36.66 13.92
C LYS A 195 6.20 -35.26 13.72
N GLU A 196 5.27 -34.82 14.58
CA GLU A 196 4.69 -33.48 14.50
C GLU A 196 5.75 -32.38 14.72
N GLU A 197 6.68 -32.55 15.66
CA GLU A 197 7.81 -31.63 15.87
C GLU A 197 8.66 -31.52 14.59
N ILE A 198 8.97 -32.61 13.91
CA ILE A 198 9.68 -32.61 12.63
C ILE A 198 8.86 -31.93 11.54
N LEU A 199 7.56 -32.20 11.42
CA LEU A 199 6.69 -31.61 10.41
C LEU A 199 6.57 -30.10 10.58
N LEU A 200 6.55 -29.59 11.81
CA LEU A 200 6.55 -28.14 12.07
C LEU A 200 7.73 -27.42 11.42
N ASN A 201 8.88 -28.09 11.29
CA ASN A 201 10.06 -27.55 10.61
C ASN A 201 9.83 -27.23 9.12
N TYR A 202 8.82 -27.84 8.50
CA TYR A 202 8.53 -27.72 7.06
C TYR A 202 7.21 -27.01 6.73
N ARG A 203 6.26 -26.95 7.68
CA ARG A 203 4.94 -26.36 7.47
C ARG A 203 5.02 -24.91 7.03
N LEU A 204 4.08 -24.44 6.20
CA LEU A 204 4.00 -23.05 5.77
C LEU A 204 3.44 -22.13 6.86
N ALA A 205 2.61 -22.64 7.76
CA ALA A 205 2.29 -21.99 9.02
C ALA A 205 2.91 -22.81 10.15
N TYR A 206 3.79 -22.22 10.93
CA TYR A 206 4.54 -22.93 11.96
C TYR A 206 4.73 -22.08 13.21
N ARG A 207 5.02 -22.70 14.34
CA ARG A 207 5.27 -22.06 15.62
C ARG A 207 6.73 -22.19 16.00
N ALA A 208 7.38 -21.06 16.27
CA ALA A 208 8.78 -21.04 16.67
C ALA A 208 9.04 -19.89 17.66
N GLU A 209 10.11 -20.00 18.45
CA GLU A 209 10.60 -18.89 19.23
C GLU A 209 11.24 -17.86 18.28
N THR A 210 10.79 -16.62 18.37
CA THR A 210 11.32 -15.52 17.56
C THR A 210 11.42 -14.24 18.36
N THR A 211 12.29 -13.34 17.93
CA THR A 211 12.39 -12.01 18.52
C THR A 211 11.32 -11.11 17.92
N VAL A 212 10.52 -10.50 18.77
CA VAL A 212 9.37 -9.67 18.40
C VAL A 212 9.45 -8.28 19.00
N ASN A 213 8.74 -7.34 18.36
CA ASN A 213 8.55 -5.99 18.88
C ASN A 213 7.43 -6.00 19.92
N TRP A 214 7.77 -6.14 21.19
CA TRP A 214 6.81 -6.15 22.29
C TRP A 214 6.54 -4.74 22.82
N CYS A 215 5.28 -4.36 22.90
CA CYS A 215 4.84 -3.10 23.50
C CYS A 215 4.08 -3.38 24.82
N PRO A 216 4.69 -3.21 26.00
CA PRO A 216 4.02 -3.50 27.27
C PRO A 216 2.77 -2.65 27.51
N ALA A 217 2.80 -1.37 27.09
CA ALA A 217 1.67 -0.45 27.27
C ALA A 217 0.44 -0.84 26.43
N LEU A 218 0.65 -1.50 25.29
CA LEU A 218 -0.41 -2.03 24.44
C LEU A 218 -0.70 -3.50 24.71
N GLY A 219 0.14 -4.18 25.49
CA GLY A 219 0.01 -5.60 25.82
C GLY A 219 0.10 -6.54 24.62
N THR A 220 0.81 -6.15 23.56
CA THR A 220 0.82 -6.91 22.30
C THR A 220 2.15 -6.82 21.55
N VAL A 221 2.35 -7.76 20.62
CA VAL A 221 3.40 -7.71 19.61
C VAL A 221 2.97 -6.77 18.47
N LEU A 222 3.91 -5.97 17.97
CA LEU A 222 3.74 -5.05 16.87
C LEU A 222 4.54 -5.53 15.65
N ALA A 223 3.98 -5.35 14.46
CA ALA A 223 4.71 -5.54 13.22
C ALA A 223 5.78 -4.43 13.05
N ASN A 224 6.77 -4.65 12.18
CA ASN A 224 7.85 -3.67 11.98
C ASN A 224 7.36 -2.32 11.45
N ASP A 225 6.29 -2.31 10.67
CA ASP A 225 5.63 -1.12 10.16
C ASP A 225 4.80 -0.37 11.22
N GLU A 226 4.44 -1.04 12.31
CA GLU A 226 3.75 -0.44 13.47
C GLU A 226 4.73 0.22 14.47
N VAL A 227 6.05 0.14 14.23
CA VAL A 227 7.08 0.70 15.11
C VAL A 227 7.88 1.78 14.39
N LYS A 228 7.95 2.96 15.01
CA LYS A 228 8.73 4.09 14.51
C LYS A 228 9.60 4.69 15.61
N ASP A 229 10.90 4.79 15.36
CA ASP A 229 11.87 5.35 16.30
C ASP A 229 11.81 4.69 17.70
N GLY A 230 11.67 3.36 17.75
CA GLY A 230 11.57 2.57 18.99
C GLY A 230 10.26 2.74 19.76
N LYS A 231 9.24 3.32 19.13
CA LYS A 231 7.92 3.54 19.72
C LYS A 231 6.82 3.02 18.82
N SER A 232 5.70 2.64 19.42
CA SER A 232 4.50 2.29 18.67
C SER A 232 4.01 3.49 17.86
N GLU A 233 3.61 3.29 16.60
CA GLU A 233 3.02 4.33 15.77
C GLU A 233 1.77 4.95 16.45
N ARG A 234 1.02 4.10 17.14
CA ARG A 234 -0.13 4.51 17.96
C ARG A 234 0.26 4.67 19.42
N GLY A 235 -0.03 5.82 19.97
CA GLY A 235 0.21 6.15 21.36
C GLY A 235 1.65 6.53 21.71
N GLY A 236 2.61 6.29 20.80
CA GLY A 236 4.02 6.65 21.03
C GLY A 236 4.69 5.91 22.19
N PHE A 237 4.22 4.71 22.52
CA PHE A 237 4.71 3.92 23.65
C PHE A 237 6.04 3.22 23.31
N PRO A 238 6.95 3.06 24.32
CA PRO A 238 8.19 2.31 24.13
C PRO A 238 7.94 0.87 23.67
N VAL A 239 8.76 0.40 22.75
CA VAL A 239 8.73 -0.96 22.19
C VAL A 239 10.08 -1.62 22.48
N PHE A 240 10.05 -2.90 22.89
CA PHE A 240 11.23 -3.66 23.28
C PHE A 240 11.33 -4.94 22.45
N GLN A 241 12.56 -5.36 22.17
CA GLN A 241 12.78 -6.67 21.58
C GLN A 241 12.62 -7.75 22.67
N LYS A 242 11.78 -8.77 22.38
CA LYS A 242 11.51 -9.88 23.29
C LYS A 242 11.45 -11.20 22.53
N LYS A 243 12.06 -12.24 23.04
CA LYS A 243 11.88 -13.61 22.51
C LYS A 243 10.55 -14.18 23.00
N MET A 244 9.74 -14.63 22.08
CA MET A 244 8.43 -15.23 22.35
C MET A 244 8.12 -16.33 21.35
N MET A 245 7.38 -17.34 21.79
CA MET A 245 6.78 -18.32 20.88
C MET A 245 5.73 -17.63 20.03
N GLN A 246 5.86 -17.70 18.70
CA GLN A 246 5.00 -17.02 17.75
C GLN A 246 4.62 -17.95 16.60
N TRP A 247 3.40 -17.78 16.09
CA TRP A 247 3.05 -18.30 14.79
C TRP A 247 3.71 -17.47 13.72
N SER A 248 4.20 -18.12 12.68
CA SER A 248 4.84 -17.50 11.53
C SER A 248 4.32 -18.09 10.23
N MET A 249 4.22 -17.25 9.19
CA MET A 249 3.91 -17.66 7.82
C MET A 249 5.18 -17.64 6.97
N ARG A 250 5.47 -18.75 6.29
CA ARG A 250 6.69 -18.95 5.49
C ARG A 250 6.61 -18.26 4.13
N ILE A 251 6.41 -16.94 4.14
CA ILE A 251 6.42 -16.10 2.93
C ILE A 251 7.78 -16.12 2.24
N SER A 252 8.87 -16.32 2.99
CA SER A 252 10.24 -16.42 2.44
C SER A 252 10.39 -17.53 1.40
N ALA A 253 9.57 -18.61 1.48
CA ALA A 253 9.55 -19.67 0.49
C ALA A 253 9.11 -19.17 -0.91
N TYR A 254 8.38 -18.07 -0.98
CA TYR A 254 7.85 -17.46 -2.20
C TYR A 254 8.68 -16.28 -2.71
N SER A 255 9.78 -15.91 -2.06
CA SER A 255 10.56 -14.70 -2.36
C SER A 255 10.93 -14.55 -3.84
N GLU A 256 11.42 -15.62 -4.48
CA GLU A 256 11.75 -15.57 -5.91
C GLU A 256 10.52 -15.38 -6.79
N ARG A 257 9.46 -16.12 -6.51
CA ARG A 257 8.19 -16.02 -7.26
C ARG A 257 7.55 -14.64 -7.11
N LEU A 258 7.60 -14.05 -5.92
CA LEU A 258 7.16 -12.67 -5.67
C LEU A 258 7.96 -11.66 -6.50
N LEU A 259 9.29 -11.83 -6.62
CA LEU A 259 10.13 -10.97 -7.49
C LEU A 259 9.79 -11.15 -8.97
N GLN A 260 9.67 -12.39 -9.43
CA GLN A 260 9.36 -12.66 -10.85
C GLN A 260 7.96 -12.14 -11.24
N GLY A 261 6.97 -12.29 -10.35
CA GLY A 261 5.61 -11.81 -10.54
C GLY A 261 5.52 -10.31 -10.79
N LEU A 262 6.38 -9.48 -10.17
CA LEU A 262 6.41 -8.03 -10.37
C LEU A 262 6.58 -7.63 -11.85
N LYS A 263 7.24 -8.45 -12.65
CA LYS A 263 7.48 -8.18 -14.08
C LYS A 263 6.20 -8.23 -14.90
N THR A 264 5.17 -8.92 -14.43
CA THR A 264 3.90 -9.11 -15.14
C THR A 264 2.83 -8.09 -14.74
N LEU A 265 3.09 -7.29 -13.70
CA LEU A 265 2.14 -6.36 -13.10
C LEU A 265 2.28 -4.96 -13.68
N ASP A 266 1.14 -4.33 -13.99
CA ASP A 266 1.04 -2.92 -14.37
C ASP A 266 0.89 -2.05 -13.10
N TRP A 267 1.98 -1.97 -12.35
CA TRP A 267 2.07 -1.25 -11.09
C TRP A 267 3.06 -0.09 -11.15
N PRO A 268 2.89 0.96 -10.34
CA PRO A 268 3.86 2.06 -10.24
C PRO A 268 5.26 1.55 -9.92
N GLN A 269 6.27 2.06 -10.65
CA GLN A 269 7.66 1.61 -10.46
C GLN A 269 8.18 1.80 -9.03
N PRO A 270 7.91 2.93 -8.33
CA PRO A 270 8.35 3.08 -6.94
C PRO A 270 7.83 2.00 -5.99
N LEU A 271 6.62 1.48 -6.26
CA LEU A 271 6.04 0.40 -5.47
C LEU A 271 6.72 -0.95 -5.75
N LYS A 272 7.01 -1.23 -7.02
CA LYS A 272 7.80 -2.42 -7.40
C LYS A 272 9.19 -2.37 -6.76
N ASP A 273 9.87 -1.23 -6.84
CA ASP A 273 11.18 -1.02 -6.23
C ASP A 273 11.14 -1.22 -4.70
N ALA A 274 10.07 -0.75 -4.04
CA ALA A 274 9.88 -0.96 -2.61
C ALA A 274 9.74 -2.45 -2.26
N GLN A 275 8.99 -3.23 -3.05
CA GLN A 275 8.88 -4.67 -2.85
C GLN A 275 10.18 -5.41 -3.17
N GLU A 276 10.86 -5.07 -4.26
CA GLU A 276 12.17 -5.63 -4.62
C GLU A 276 13.20 -5.36 -3.50
N TYR A 277 13.23 -4.13 -3.00
CA TYR A 277 14.09 -3.76 -1.89
C TYR A 277 13.71 -4.52 -0.60
N TRP A 278 12.43 -4.70 -0.30
CA TRP A 278 11.98 -5.44 0.88
C TRP A 278 12.36 -6.91 0.82
N ILE A 279 12.12 -7.56 -0.32
CA ILE A 279 12.49 -8.96 -0.54
C ILE A 279 14.01 -9.10 -0.54
N GLY A 280 14.73 -8.16 -1.13
CA GLY A 280 16.18 -7.98 -0.98
C GLY A 280 16.98 -9.19 -1.45
N LYS A 281 16.77 -9.63 -2.70
CA LYS A 281 17.55 -10.71 -3.30
C LYS A 281 19.02 -10.35 -3.41
N SER A 282 19.88 -11.20 -2.89
CA SER A 282 21.33 -11.08 -3.01
C SER A 282 21.98 -12.40 -3.40
N GLN A 283 22.90 -12.34 -4.35
CA GLN A 283 23.64 -13.49 -4.83
C GLN A 283 25.10 -13.40 -4.37
N GLY A 284 25.62 -14.45 -3.79
CA GLY A 284 26.96 -14.47 -3.26
C GLY A 284 27.48 -15.88 -2.98
N ALA A 285 28.25 -16.00 -1.95
CA ALA A 285 28.74 -17.28 -1.46
C ALA A 285 28.58 -17.38 0.06
N GLN A 286 28.27 -18.56 0.53
CA GLN A 286 28.39 -18.98 1.91
C GLN A 286 29.75 -19.59 2.11
N VAL A 287 30.50 -19.13 3.11
CA VAL A 287 31.90 -19.54 3.33
C VAL A 287 32.13 -19.82 4.79
N ARG A 288 32.78 -20.93 5.09
CA ARG A 288 33.15 -21.36 6.45
C ARG A 288 34.56 -20.93 6.80
N PHE A 289 34.70 -20.25 7.92
CA PHE A 289 35.93 -19.85 8.54
C PHE A 289 36.18 -20.68 9.80
N ALA A 290 37.21 -21.44 9.86
CA ALA A 290 37.59 -22.13 11.09
C ALA A 290 38.15 -21.12 12.11
N THR A 291 37.97 -21.39 13.40
CA THR A 291 38.54 -20.59 14.48
C THR A 291 39.64 -21.34 15.21
N GLU A 292 40.53 -20.62 15.93
CA GLU A 292 41.59 -21.24 16.70
C GLU A 292 41.11 -22.18 17.82
N ASN A 293 39.91 -21.95 18.34
CA ASN A 293 39.30 -22.75 19.39
C ASN A 293 38.45 -23.93 18.88
N GLY A 294 38.44 -24.17 17.55
CA GLY A 294 37.77 -25.31 16.93
C GLY A 294 36.30 -25.05 16.54
N GLU A 295 35.77 -23.86 16.74
CA GLU A 295 34.46 -23.45 16.23
C GLU A 295 34.53 -23.11 14.74
N THR A 296 33.41 -23.08 14.07
CA THR A 296 33.32 -22.67 12.67
C THR A 296 32.36 -21.51 12.54
N ILE A 297 32.80 -20.41 11.96
CA ILE A 297 31.97 -19.25 11.62
C ILE A 297 31.58 -19.34 10.16
N GLU A 298 30.31 -19.42 9.89
CA GLU A 298 29.77 -19.41 8.54
C GLU A 298 29.32 -17.99 8.19
N VAL A 299 29.79 -17.47 7.05
CA VAL A 299 29.43 -16.13 6.58
C VAL A 299 28.79 -16.21 5.20
N PHE A 300 27.85 -15.30 4.96
CA PHE A 300 27.35 -15.00 3.62
C PHE A 300 27.94 -13.68 3.13
N THR A 301 28.52 -13.68 1.93
CA THR A 301 29.05 -12.47 1.29
C THR A 301 28.54 -12.32 -0.14
N THR A 302 28.15 -11.10 -0.50
CA THR A 302 27.84 -10.74 -1.89
C THR A 302 29.06 -10.45 -2.73
N ARG A 303 30.25 -10.26 -2.04
CA ARG A 303 31.54 -9.94 -2.62
C ARG A 303 32.59 -11.01 -2.28
N PRO A 304 32.35 -12.30 -2.64
CA PRO A 304 33.37 -13.35 -2.39
C PRO A 304 34.68 -13.08 -3.13
N ASP A 305 34.65 -12.29 -4.20
CA ASP A 305 35.81 -11.81 -4.95
C ASP A 305 36.83 -11.02 -4.09
N THR A 306 36.38 -10.44 -2.97
CA THR A 306 37.22 -9.63 -2.08
C THR A 306 37.74 -10.39 -0.85
N ILE A 307 37.57 -11.70 -0.77
CA ILE A 307 37.90 -12.51 0.44
C ILE A 307 39.36 -12.41 0.86
N PHE A 308 40.27 -12.16 -0.07
CA PHE A 308 41.69 -11.95 0.23
C PHE A 308 41.97 -10.66 1.03
N GLY A 309 41.04 -9.71 0.99
CA GLY A 309 41.03 -8.47 1.77
C GLY A 309 40.29 -8.53 3.08
N ALA A 310 39.73 -9.69 3.45
CA ALA A 310 39.05 -9.87 4.72
C ALA A 310 40.05 -9.88 5.87
N THR A 311 39.99 -8.84 6.72
CA THR A 311 40.99 -8.60 7.79
C THR A 311 40.41 -8.73 9.18
N PHE A 312 39.12 -8.83 9.31
CA PHE A 312 38.43 -9.14 10.56
C PHE A 312 37.06 -9.79 10.30
N MET A 313 36.49 -10.36 11.32
CA MET A 313 35.16 -10.98 11.33
C MET A 313 34.27 -10.23 12.26
N VAL A 314 32.98 -10.06 11.90
CA VAL A 314 31.98 -9.42 12.78
C VAL A 314 30.76 -10.29 12.87
N LEU A 315 30.32 -10.55 14.11
CA LEU A 315 29.10 -11.27 14.43
C LEU A 315 28.04 -10.31 14.96
N ALA A 316 26.79 -10.66 14.75
CA ALA A 316 25.68 -10.04 15.46
C ALA A 316 25.81 -10.29 16.97
N PRO A 317 25.53 -9.31 17.85
CA PRO A 317 25.62 -9.48 19.29
C PRO A 317 24.79 -10.65 19.84
N GLU A 318 23.67 -10.98 19.18
CA GLU A 318 22.77 -12.08 19.53
C GLU A 318 23.17 -13.44 18.92
N ASN A 319 24.28 -13.52 18.18
CA ASN A 319 24.70 -14.76 17.56
C ASN A 319 25.12 -15.78 18.62
N PRO A 320 24.60 -17.02 18.62
CA PRO A 320 24.90 -18.02 19.63
C PRO A 320 26.40 -18.33 19.80
N LEU A 321 27.18 -18.20 18.70
CA LEU A 321 28.63 -18.42 18.73
C LEU A 321 29.38 -17.40 19.59
N VAL A 322 28.81 -16.22 19.83
CA VAL A 322 29.48 -15.16 20.61
C VAL A 322 29.89 -15.67 21.99
N GLN A 323 29.06 -16.45 22.65
CA GLN A 323 29.39 -16.99 23.98
C GLN A 323 30.60 -17.94 23.96
N ASN A 324 30.68 -18.79 22.91
CA ASN A 324 31.78 -19.76 22.76
C ASN A 324 33.07 -19.10 22.31
N LEU A 325 32.99 -17.99 21.57
CA LEU A 325 34.12 -17.23 21.06
C LEU A 325 34.63 -16.17 22.02
N THR A 326 33.87 -15.83 23.07
CA THR A 326 34.25 -14.79 24.02
C THR A 326 35.23 -15.36 25.05
N THR A 327 36.45 -14.83 25.09
CA THR A 327 37.42 -15.21 26.11
C THR A 327 37.04 -14.64 27.48
N PRO A 328 37.52 -15.26 28.60
CA PRO A 328 37.22 -14.76 29.96
C PRO A 328 37.62 -13.29 30.14
N GLU A 329 38.71 -12.84 29.50
CA GLU A 329 39.23 -11.48 29.60
C GLU A 329 38.31 -10.46 28.95
N GLN A 330 37.60 -10.85 27.87
CA GLN A 330 36.73 -9.97 27.09
C GLN A 330 35.25 -10.05 27.53
N LYS A 331 34.93 -11.01 28.40
CA LYS A 331 33.55 -11.32 28.78
C LYS A 331 32.75 -10.13 29.27
N ALA A 332 33.35 -9.33 30.16
CA ALA A 332 32.65 -8.18 30.74
C ALA A 332 32.31 -7.10 29.72
N GLU A 333 33.21 -6.83 28.75
CA GLU A 333 32.99 -5.86 27.68
C GLU A 333 31.96 -6.36 26.69
N VAL A 334 32.04 -7.65 26.29
CA VAL A 334 31.09 -8.27 25.39
C VAL A 334 29.68 -8.31 25.98
N ASP A 335 29.53 -8.74 27.24
CA ASP A 335 28.22 -8.81 27.92
C ASP A 335 27.57 -7.42 28.03
N ASN A 336 28.35 -6.38 28.37
CA ASN A 336 27.87 -5.00 28.42
C ASN A 336 27.42 -4.51 27.04
N TYR A 337 28.19 -4.81 25.98
CA TYR A 337 27.83 -4.42 24.62
C TYR A 337 26.55 -5.11 24.14
N ILE A 338 26.36 -6.39 24.46
CA ILE A 338 25.12 -7.14 24.17
C ILE A 338 23.93 -6.49 24.86
N GLU A 339 24.06 -6.13 26.14
CA GLU A 339 22.99 -5.46 26.89
C GLU A 339 22.64 -4.09 26.30
N GLU A 340 23.60 -3.28 25.95
CA GLU A 340 23.36 -1.97 25.31
C GLU A 340 22.66 -2.12 23.94
N THR A 341 23.13 -3.07 23.13
CA THR A 341 22.56 -3.31 21.79
C THR A 341 21.14 -3.87 21.86
N SER A 342 20.81 -4.68 22.86
CA SER A 342 19.47 -5.24 23.05
C SER A 342 18.36 -4.18 23.24
N LYS A 343 18.75 -2.96 23.58
CA LYS A 343 17.84 -1.81 23.74
C LYS A 343 17.53 -1.11 22.41
N LYS A 344 18.27 -1.42 21.32
CA LYS A 344 18.09 -0.84 20.00
C LYS A 344 17.20 -1.74 19.12
N THR A 345 16.31 -1.14 18.34
CA THR A 345 15.59 -1.89 17.30
C THR A 345 16.49 -2.18 16.10
N GLU A 346 16.17 -3.19 15.30
CA GLU A 346 16.91 -3.45 14.05
C GLU A 346 16.92 -2.23 13.12
N ARG A 347 15.81 -1.49 13.09
CA ARG A 347 15.69 -0.26 12.29
C ARG A 347 16.66 0.82 12.78
N ASP A 348 16.77 1.00 14.10
CA ASP A 348 17.72 1.96 14.69
C ASP A 348 19.16 1.56 14.35
N ARG A 349 19.48 0.26 14.44
CA ARG A 349 20.77 -0.30 14.07
C ARG A 349 21.10 -0.09 12.58
N MET A 350 20.10 -0.21 11.69
CA MET A 350 20.27 0.04 10.25
C MET A 350 20.36 1.53 9.91
N ALA A 351 19.71 2.39 10.68
CA ALA A 351 19.70 3.83 10.45
C ALA A 351 20.98 4.52 10.93
N ASP A 352 21.65 3.97 11.95
CA ASP A 352 22.89 4.53 12.53
C ASP A 352 24.13 4.18 11.72
N VAL A 353 24.16 4.62 10.48
CA VAL A 353 25.27 4.34 9.53
C VAL A 353 26.53 5.09 9.91
N LYS A 354 26.46 6.15 10.72
CA LYS A 354 27.60 7.03 11.03
C LYS A 354 28.35 6.65 12.29
N ASN A 355 27.69 6.02 13.25
CA ASN A 355 28.31 5.65 14.53
C ASN A 355 28.69 4.18 14.48
N VAL A 356 29.98 3.92 14.53
CA VAL A 356 30.52 2.56 14.57
C VAL A 356 30.78 2.18 15.99
N SER A 357 30.25 1.03 16.43
CA SER A 357 30.50 0.47 17.77
C SER A 357 30.75 -1.04 17.67
N GLY A 358 31.40 -1.62 18.66
CA GLY A 358 31.66 -3.05 18.70
C GLY A 358 32.52 -3.44 19.89
N ALA A 359 32.62 -4.76 20.15
CA ALA A 359 33.48 -5.31 21.17
C ALA A 359 34.29 -6.50 20.60
N PHE A 360 35.54 -6.64 21.02
CA PHE A 360 36.40 -7.75 20.63
C PHE A 360 36.06 -8.99 21.48
N THR A 361 35.91 -10.14 20.83
CA THR A 361 35.61 -11.40 21.55
C THR A 361 36.81 -12.04 22.21
N GLY A 362 38.00 -11.68 21.81
CA GLY A 362 39.26 -12.32 22.20
C GLY A 362 39.69 -13.50 21.30
N SER A 363 38.83 -13.93 20.38
CA SER A 363 39.08 -15.05 19.47
C SER A 363 39.43 -14.58 18.07
N TYR A 364 40.06 -15.52 17.30
CA TYR A 364 40.47 -15.29 15.90
C TYR A 364 39.85 -16.36 14.98
N ALA A 365 39.46 -15.93 13.80
CA ALA A 365 39.10 -16.82 12.68
C ALA A 365 40.26 -16.91 11.68
N ILE A 366 40.35 -18.01 10.96
CA ILE A 366 41.37 -18.25 9.95
C ILE A 366 40.79 -17.97 8.58
N ASN A 367 41.36 -16.99 7.85
CA ASN A 367 40.93 -16.74 6.47
C ASN A 367 41.32 -17.94 5.60
N PRO A 368 40.39 -18.64 4.95
CA PRO A 368 40.67 -19.91 4.28
C PRO A 368 41.53 -19.79 3.00
N PHE A 369 41.75 -18.58 2.49
CA PHE A 369 42.56 -18.33 1.30
C PHE A 369 43.93 -17.76 1.62
N THR A 370 44.01 -16.93 2.66
CA THR A 370 45.31 -16.32 3.05
C THR A 370 46.02 -17.07 4.17
N GLY A 371 45.29 -17.90 4.93
CA GLY A 371 45.80 -18.58 6.12
C GLY A 371 46.06 -17.65 7.31
N LYS A 372 45.73 -16.36 7.21
CA LYS A 372 45.94 -15.39 8.29
C LYS A 372 44.87 -15.53 9.35
N ASN A 373 45.29 -15.33 10.60
CA ASN A 373 44.33 -15.13 11.72
C ASN A 373 43.78 -13.74 11.66
N ILE A 374 42.46 -13.63 11.68
CA ILE A 374 41.68 -12.37 11.68
C ILE A 374 40.85 -12.28 12.96
N PRO A 375 40.84 -11.12 13.66
CA PRO A 375 40.16 -10.99 14.93
C PRO A 375 38.63 -11.02 14.74
N VAL A 376 37.92 -11.59 15.74
CA VAL A 376 36.48 -11.70 15.75
C VAL A 376 35.87 -10.68 16.70
N TYR A 377 35.03 -9.79 16.15
CA TYR A 377 34.30 -8.75 16.88
C TYR A 377 32.80 -9.04 16.89
N ILE A 378 32.08 -8.39 17.77
CA ILE A 378 30.63 -8.21 17.68
C ILE A 378 30.32 -6.74 17.38
N SER A 379 29.28 -6.49 16.59
CA SER A 379 28.83 -5.12 16.30
C SER A 379 27.32 -5.08 15.96
N ASP A 380 26.69 -3.97 16.31
CA ASP A 380 25.28 -3.74 16.10
C ASP A 380 24.88 -3.52 14.62
N TYR A 381 25.84 -3.27 13.73
CA TYR A 381 25.54 -3.17 12.30
C TYR A 381 25.34 -4.55 11.61
N VAL A 382 25.72 -5.66 12.27
CA VAL A 382 25.45 -7.01 11.78
C VAL A 382 24.16 -7.52 12.41
N LEU A 383 23.23 -7.97 11.58
CA LEU A 383 21.91 -8.44 12.03
C LEU A 383 21.85 -9.96 11.98
N MET A 384 21.33 -10.60 13.04
CA MET A 384 21.18 -12.06 13.11
C MET A 384 20.28 -12.62 12.01
N GLY A 385 19.28 -11.88 11.60
CA GLY A 385 18.30 -12.32 10.59
C GLY A 385 18.75 -12.10 9.13
N TYR A 386 19.94 -11.60 8.86
CA TYR A 386 20.46 -11.45 7.50
C TYR A 386 21.69 -12.33 7.29
N GLY A 387 21.59 -13.27 6.35
CA GLY A 387 22.63 -14.28 6.14
C GLY A 387 22.77 -15.23 7.32
N THR A 388 23.96 -15.36 7.82
CA THR A 388 24.31 -16.23 8.96
C THR A 388 24.45 -15.48 10.29
N GLY A 389 24.15 -14.17 10.31
CA GLY A 389 24.45 -13.33 11.47
C GLY A 389 25.96 -13.11 11.69
N ALA A 390 26.78 -13.36 10.68
CA ALA A 390 28.21 -13.12 10.67
C ALA A 390 28.65 -12.58 9.30
N VAL A 391 29.59 -11.67 9.27
CA VAL A 391 30.16 -11.11 8.04
C VAL A 391 31.68 -11.13 8.07
N MET A 392 32.30 -11.43 6.94
CA MET A 392 33.70 -11.14 6.72
C MET A 392 33.84 -9.64 6.37
N ALA A 393 34.68 -8.94 7.07
CA ALA A 393 34.84 -7.51 6.88
C ALA A 393 36.01 -7.21 5.94
N VAL A 394 35.74 -6.40 4.91
CA VAL A 394 36.72 -6.00 3.89
C VAL A 394 36.87 -4.48 3.86
N PRO A 395 37.67 -3.90 4.75
CA PRO A 395 37.65 -2.45 5.01
C PRO A 395 38.15 -1.60 3.82
N ALA A 396 38.90 -2.15 2.90
CA ALA A 396 39.32 -1.44 1.69
C ALA A 396 38.15 -1.21 0.70
N HIS A 397 37.04 -2.00 0.80
CA HIS A 397 35.98 -2.07 -0.21
C HIS A 397 34.59 -2.06 0.37
N ASP A 398 34.42 -1.72 1.66
CA ASP A 398 33.13 -1.43 2.31
C ASP A 398 33.29 -0.26 3.28
N GLU A 399 32.43 0.76 3.18
CA GLU A 399 32.54 1.96 3.99
C GLU A 399 32.32 1.74 5.50
N ARG A 400 31.47 0.78 5.88
CA ARG A 400 31.20 0.48 7.30
C ARG A 400 32.39 -0.26 7.89
N ASP A 401 32.89 -1.24 7.17
CA ASP A 401 34.07 -1.99 7.56
C ASP A 401 35.30 -1.07 7.64
N HIS A 402 35.42 -0.11 6.72
CA HIS A 402 36.51 0.89 6.74
C HIS A 402 36.46 1.74 8.01
N ARG A 403 35.30 2.31 8.33
CA ARG A 403 35.14 3.11 9.57
C ARG A 403 35.41 2.27 10.81
N PHE A 404 34.96 0.99 10.81
CA PHE A 404 35.21 0.06 11.91
C PHE A 404 36.74 -0.19 12.05
N ALA A 405 37.41 -0.50 10.95
CA ALA A 405 38.84 -0.74 10.95
C ALA A 405 39.65 0.49 11.41
N LYS A 406 39.28 1.69 10.97
CA LYS A 406 39.92 2.94 11.41
C LYS A 406 39.72 3.17 12.93
N LYS A 407 38.50 2.88 13.45
CA LYS A 407 38.24 3.02 14.90
C LYS A 407 39.00 2.06 15.76
N PHE A 408 39.09 0.79 15.36
CA PHE A 408 39.75 -0.27 16.14
C PHE A 408 41.19 -0.54 15.74
N GLY A 409 41.77 0.24 14.80
CA GLY A 409 43.16 0.10 14.39
C GLY A 409 43.47 -1.20 13.62
N LEU A 410 42.51 -1.69 12.84
CA LEU A 410 42.62 -2.95 12.09
C LEU A 410 43.26 -2.76 10.72
N GLU A 411 43.84 -3.82 10.17
CA GLU A 411 44.53 -3.82 8.87
C GLU A 411 43.55 -3.54 7.72
N ILE A 412 43.93 -2.73 6.73
CA ILE A 412 43.15 -2.41 5.53
C ILE A 412 43.99 -2.85 4.32
N ILE A 413 43.51 -3.85 3.57
CA ILE A 413 44.21 -4.45 2.43
C ILE A 413 43.44 -4.18 1.14
N LYS A 414 44.06 -3.50 0.20
CA LYS A 414 43.49 -3.25 -1.14
C LYS A 414 43.48 -4.54 -1.96
N VAL A 415 42.29 -4.95 -2.43
CA VAL A 415 42.13 -6.15 -3.28
C VAL A 415 41.36 -5.88 -4.57
N VAL A 416 40.93 -4.64 -4.80
CA VAL A 416 40.42 -4.16 -6.09
C VAL A 416 41.24 -2.95 -6.51
N GLU A 417 41.69 -2.91 -7.79
CA GLU A 417 42.52 -1.84 -8.31
C GLU A 417 41.76 -0.49 -8.32
N SER A 418 42.45 0.53 -7.82
CA SER A 418 41.86 1.89 -7.81
C SER A 418 42.99 2.92 -7.60
N ASP A 419 42.74 4.16 -8.01
CA ASP A 419 43.59 5.31 -7.69
C ASP A 419 43.32 5.88 -6.29
N VAL A 420 42.31 5.35 -5.59
CA VAL A 420 41.92 5.76 -4.24
C VAL A 420 42.90 5.23 -3.21
N ASP A 421 43.34 6.06 -2.27
CA ASP A 421 44.04 5.63 -1.08
C ASP A 421 43.10 4.93 -0.12
N VAL A 422 43.06 3.61 -0.15
CA VAL A 422 42.18 2.79 0.70
C VAL A 422 42.49 2.94 2.20
N GLN A 423 43.60 3.58 2.58
CA GLN A 423 43.85 3.91 3.99
C GLN A 423 43.02 5.10 4.44
N GLU A 424 42.58 6.00 3.53
CA GLU A 424 41.80 7.17 3.85
C GLU A 424 40.29 6.96 3.62
N GLU A 425 39.95 6.28 2.52
CA GLU A 425 38.53 5.99 2.18
C GLU A 425 38.34 4.63 1.50
N ALA A 426 37.19 4.00 1.67
CA ALA A 426 36.85 2.75 1.01
C ALA A 426 36.55 2.96 -0.48
N TYR A 427 36.96 2.01 -1.33
CA TYR A 427 36.63 1.97 -2.74
C TYR A 427 35.65 0.82 -3.03
N ASP A 428 34.38 1.08 -3.01
CA ASP A 428 33.32 0.10 -3.30
C ASP A 428 32.86 0.19 -4.77
N SER A 429 33.67 -0.36 -5.69
CA SER A 429 33.30 -0.45 -7.10
C SER A 429 33.41 -1.88 -7.62
N LYS A 430 32.64 -2.19 -8.64
CA LYS A 430 32.67 -3.46 -9.40
C LYS A 430 33.29 -3.30 -10.79
N ASP A 431 33.74 -2.10 -11.13
CA ASP A 431 34.20 -1.73 -12.48
C ASP A 431 35.72 -1.92 -12.69
N SER A 432 36.43 -2.47 -11.70
CA SER A 432 37.85 -2.67 -11.75
C SER A 432 38.26 -4.13 -11.58
N VAL A 433 39.55 -4.41 -11.65
CA VAL A 433 40.12 -5.76 -11.58
C VAL A 433 40.64 -6.09 -10.18
N CYS A 434 40.70 -7.36 -9.84
CA CYS A 434 41.25 -7.83 -8.58
C CYS A 434 42.78 -7.68 -8.59
N VAL A 435 43.34 -7.29 -7.42
CA VAL A 435 44.79 -7.22 -7.11
C VAL A 435 45.02 -7.83 -5.72
N ASN A 436 46.23 -8.22 -5.39
CA ASN A 436 46.61 -8.84 -4.13
C ASN A 436 45.72 -10.04 -3.73
N SER A 437 45.19 -10.75 -4.72
CA SER A 437 44.14 -11.77 -4.58
C SER A 437 44.54 -13.09 -5.28
N ASP A 438 45.82 -13.42 -5.30
CA ASP A 438 46.39 -14.65 -5.85
C ASP A 438 45.81 -15.00 -7.24
N PHE A 439 45.11 -16.13 -7.38
CA PHE A 439 44.56 -16.60 -8.66
C PHE A 439 43.44 -15.71 -9.23
N LEU A 440 42.92 -14.73 -8.48
CA LEU A 440 41.92 -13.75 -8.94
C LEU A 440 42.57 -12.50 -9.56
N ASN A 441 43.87 -12.29 -9.42
CA ASN A 441 44.55 -11.09 -9.91
C ASN A 441 44.32 -10.88 -11.40
N GLY A 442 43.94 -9.64 -11.76
CA GLY A 442 43.66 -9.21 -13.12
C GLY A 442 42.26 -9.57 -13.64
N LEU A 443 41.42 -10.32 -12.89
CA LEU A 443 40.05 -10.63 -13.26
C LEU A 443 39.10 -9.48 -12.89
N ASN A 444 38.15 -9.23 -13.78
CA ASN A 444 37.04 -8.34 -13.46
C ASN A 444 36.10 -8.97 -12.42
N TYR A 445 35.17 -8.18 -11.86
CA TYR A 445 34.25 -8.60 -10.81
C TYR A 445 33.47 -9.89 -11.16
N LYS A 446 32.93 -10.00 -12.38
CA LYS A 446 32.09 -11.14 -12.78
C LYS A 446 32.88 -12.44 -12.86
N ASP A 447 34.06 -12.38 -13.47
CA ASP A 447 34.93 -13.56 -13.64
C ASP A 447 35.58 -13.96 -12.33
N ALA A 448 36.03 -12.99 -11.52
CA ALA A 448 36.52 -13.22 -10.18
C ALA A 448 35.51 -13.88 -9.26
N LYS A 449 34.27 -13.37 -9.26
CA LYS A 449 33.17 -13.93 -8.47
C LYS A 449 32.85 -15.37 -8.87
N SER A 450 32.77 -15.67 -10.15
CA SER A 450 32.52 -17.02 -10.64
C SER A 450 33.65 -17.97 -10.24
N LYS A 451 34.90 -17.53 -10.42
CA LYS A 451 36.09 -18.34 -10.14
C LYS A 451 36.26 -18.65 -8.64
N ILE A 452 36.07 -17.64 -7.79
CA ILE A 452 36.14 -17.83 -6.33
C ILE A 452 35.05 -18.74 -5.79
N ILE A 453 33.82 -18.65 -6.30
CA ILE A 453 32.71 -19.55 -5.90
C ILE A 453 33.09 -20.99 -6.25
N THR A 454 33.55 -21.24 -7.48
CA THR A 454 34.05 -22.58 -7.89
C THR A 454 35.16 -23.08 -6.96
N GLU A 455 36.10 -22.23 -6.57
CA GLU A 455 37.21 -22.61 -5.69
C GLU A 455 36.72 -22.88 -4.25
N ILE A 456 35.76 -22.10 -3.74
CA ILE A 456 35.09 -22.33 -2.43
C ILE A 456 34.45 -23.74 -2.40
N GLU A 457 33.74 -24.10 -3.48
CA GLU A 457 33.10 -25.41 -3.63
C GLU A 457 34.12 -26.54 -3.75
N ASN A 458 35.14 -26.35 -4.58
CA ASN A 458 36.21 -27.34 -4.76
C ASN A 458 36.97 -27.65 -3.45
N ARG A 459 37.21 -26.65 -2.60
CA ARG A 459 37.81 -26.83 -1.28
C ARG A 459 36.86 -27.39 -0.23
N GLY A 460 35.58 -27.50 -0.54
CA GLY A 460 34.54 -27.95 0.41
C GLY A 460 34.31 -27.01 1.59
N ILE A 461 34.67 -25.73 1.45
CA ILE A 461 34.54 -24.72 2.52
C ILE A 461 33.26 -23.85 2.40
N GLY A 462 32.44 -24.13 1.41
CA GLY A 462 31.18 -23.40 1.20
C GLY A 462 30.60 -23.65 -0.19
N HIS A 463 29.70 -22.80 -0.60
CA HIS A 463 29.01 -22.88 -1.91
C HIS A 463 28.45 -21.53 -2.34
N GLY A 464 28.19 -21.40 -3.66
CA GLY A 464 27.42 -20.28 -4.20
C GLY A 464 25.98 -20.35 -3.74
N THR A 465 25.41 -19.21 -3.32
CA THR A 465 24.03 -19.18 -2.80
C THR A 465 23.32 -17.85 -3.11
N THR A 466 21.99 -17.93 -3.11
CA THR A 466 21.11 -16.78 -3.20
C THR A 466 20.38 -16.63 -1.87
N ASN A 467 20.51 -15.46 -1.27
CA ASN A 467 19.81 -15.12 -0.04
C ASN A 467 18.76 -14.02 -0.29
N TYR A 468 17.77 -14.00 0.57
CA TYR A 468 16.72 -12.98 0.61
C TYR A 468 16.72 -12.33 1.99
N ARG A 469 16.55 -10.99 2.01
CA ARG A 469 16.38 -10.27 3.27
C ARG A 469 14.99 -10.49 3.88
N GLN A 470 13.99 -10.80 3.03
CA GLN A 470 12.64 -11.10 3.46
C GLN A 470 12.62 -12.24 4.48
N ARG A 471 11.97 -12.01 5.60
CA ARG A 471 11.75 -12.98 6.67
C ARG A 471 10.32 -13.48 6.65
N ASP A 472 10.09 -14.59 7.32
CA ASP A 472 8.76 -15.11 7.55
C ASP A 472 7.93 -14.11 8.37
N ALA A 473 6.66 -14.02 8.04
CA ALA A 473 5.75 -13.07 8.66
C ALA A 473 5.26 -13.57 10.01
N ILE A 474 5.47 -12.81 11.08
CA ILE A 474 4.90 -13.09 12.40
C ILE A 474 3.37 -13.00 12.30
N PHE A 475 2.70 -14.10 12.64
CA PHE A 475 1.26 -14.28 12.39
C PHE A 475 0.42 -14.31 13.66
N SER A 476 0.97 -14.23 14.83
CA SER A 476 0.21 -14.19 16.09
C SER A 476 0.25 -12.81 16.73
N ARG A 477 -0.89 -12.41 17.31
CA ARG A 477 -1.05 -11.20 18.10
C ARG A 477 -1.65 -11.54 19.47
N GLN A 478 -1.13 -10.91 20.49
CA GLN A 478 -1.62 -11.02 21.87
C GLN A 478 -2.73 -10.01 22.08
N ARG A 479 -3.80 -10.15 21.29
CA ARG A 479 -4.97 -9.26 21.25
C ARG A 479 -6.26 -10.04 21.42
N TYR A 480 -7.32 -9.36 21.83
CA TYR A 480 -8.67 -9.89 21.84
C TYR A 480 -9.32 -9.72 20.46
N TRP A 481 -9.30 -8.51 19.91
CA TRP A 481 -10.03 -8.16 18.67
C TRP A 481 -9.25 -8.53 17.42
N GLY A 482 -9.41 -9.79 17.00
CA GLY A 482 -8.77 -10.39 15.85
C GLY A 482 -9.34 -11.79 15.61
N GLU A 483 -9.04 -12.39 14.46
CA GLU A 483 -9.45 -13.76 14.16
C GLU A 483 -8.75 -14.75 15.12
N PRO A 484 -9.49 -15.61 15.85
CA PRO A 484 -8.88 -16.67 16.64
C PRO A 484 -8.12 -17.66 15.76
N VAL A 485 -6.95 -18.10 16.19
CA VAL A 485 -6.18 -19.14 15.49
C VAL A 485 -6.79 -20.51 15.77
N PRO A 486 -7.21 -21.30 14.76
CA PRO A 486 -7.96 -22.53 14.95
C PRO A 486 -7.05 -23.73 15.31
N ILE A 487 -6.34 -23.59 16.43
CA ILE A 487 -5.34 -24.56 16.96
C ILE A 487 -5.67 -24.92 18.40
N TYR A 488 -5.49 -26.20 18.73
CA TYR A 488 -5.45 -26.70 20.10
C TYR A 488 -4.13 -27.46 20.36
N TYR A 489 -3.78 -27.69 21.61
CA TYR A 489 -2.49 -28.26 21.99
C TYR A 489 -2.65 -29.59 22.71
N LYS A 490 -1.94 -30.62 22.21
CA LYS A 490 -1.74 -31.90 22.92
C LYS A 490 -0.25 -32.06 23.23
N GLU A 491 0.08 -32.26 24.51
CA GLU A 491 1.47 -32.41 24.94
C GLU A 491 2.41 -31.34 24.38
N GLY A 492 1.88 -30.11 24.24
CA GLY A 492 2.61 -28.95 23.72
C GLY A 492 2.70 -28.83 22.19
N MET A 493 2.25 -29.87 21.45
CA MET A 493 2.21 -29.84 19.99
C MET A 493 0.87 -29.29 19.47
N PRO A 494 0.92 -28.46 18.42
CA PRO A 494 -0.28 -27.85 17.82
C PRO A 494 -1.00 -28.81 16.87
N TYR A 495 -2.31 -28.81 16.97
CA TYR A 495 -3.23 -29.51 16.06
C TYR A 495 -4.33 -28.58 15.60
N THR A 496 -4.74 -28.70 14.34
CA THR A 496 -5.82 -27.89 13.79
C THR A 496 -7.19 -28.40 14.23
N LEU A 497 -8.12 -27.48 14.41
CA LEU A 497 -9.53 -27.83 14.50
C LEU A 497 -10.01 -28.45 13.17
N PRO A 498 -10.99 -29.39 13.20
CA PRO A 498 -11.61 -29.85 11.97
C PRO A 498 -12.40 -28.74 11.30
N ASN A 499 -12.48 -28.77 9.96
CA ASN A 499 -13.21 -27.75 9.18
C ASN A 499 -14.69 -27.61 9.61
N SER A 500 -15.28 -28.70 10.09
CA SER A 500 -16.67 -28.73 10.60
C SER A 500 -16.89 -27.89 11.87
N ALA A 501 -15.81 -27.59 12.59
CA ALA A 501 -15.84 -26.76 13.81
C ALA A 501 -15.60 -25.28 13.55
N LEU A 502 -15.39 -24.89 12.30
CA LEU A 502 -15.22 -23.47 11.93
C LEU A 502 -16.57 -22.78 11.69
N PRO A 503 -16.73 -21.52 12.07
CA PRO A 503 -15.70 -20.66 12.69
C PRO A 503 -15.44 -20.99 14.18
N LEU A 504 -14.16 -20.92 14.59
CA LEU A 504 -13.84 -20.74 16.00
C LEU A 504 -14.13 -19.28 16.35
N GLU A 505 -15.23 -19.06 17.03
CA GLU A 505 -15.68 -17.70 17.35
C GLU A 505 -14.90 -17.10 18.52
N LEU A 506 -14.81 -15.76 18.54
CA LEU A 506 -14.24 -15.01 19.66
C LEU A 506 -15.10 -15.24 20.91
N PRO A 507 -14.49 -15.69 22.04
CA PRO A 507 -15.23 -15.89 23.28
C PRO A 507 -15.52 -14.54 23.97
N GLU A 508 -16.56 -14.53 24.79
CA GLU A 508 -16.77 -13.41 25.72
C GLU A 508 -15.68 -13.37 26.80
N VAL A 509 -15.16 -12.19 27.09
CA VAL A 509 -14.16 -11.95 28.12
C VAL A 509 -14.57 -10.77 29.02
N GLU A 510 -14.18 -10.85 30.28
CA GLU A 510 -14.45 -9.76 31.23
C GLU A 510 -13.46 -8.59 31.07
N LYS A 511 -12.26 -8.86 30.54
CA LYS A 511 -11.17 -7.90 30.37
C LYS A 511 -10.49 -8.12 29.02
N TYR A 512 -10.17 -7.03 28.32
CA TYR A 512 -9.45 -7.02 27.04
C TYR A 512 -7.93 -6.85 27.18
N LEU A 513 -7.42 -6.93 28.42
CA LEU A 513 -6.00 -6.90 28.77
C LEU A 513 -5.49 -8.33 28.97
N PRO A 514 -4.16 -8.55 28.90
CA PRO A 514 -3.56 -9.82 29.27
C PRO A 514 -3.97 -10.27 30.66
N THR A 515 -3.92 -11.59 30.92
CA THR A 515 -4.17 -12.18 32.24
C THR A 515 -3.12 -11.74 33.25
N GLU A 516 -3.34 -11.99 34.55
CA GLU A 516 -2.36 -11.71 35.60
C GLU A 516 -1.07 -12.52 35.43
N ASP A 517 -1.16 -13.70 34.81
CA ASP A 517 -0.03 -14.58 34.51
C ASP A 517 0.70 -14.19 33.23
N GLY A 518 0.17 -13.21 32.47
CA GLY A 518 0.77 -12.68 31.24
C GLY A 518 0.33 -13.38 29.96
N ASP A 519 -0.69 -14.24 30.01
CA ASP A 519 -1.31 -14.82 28.81
C ASP A 519 -2.08 -13.75 28.03
N PRO A 520 -2.26 -13.95 26.70
CA PRO A 520 -3.08 -13.06 25.88
C PRO A 520 -4.51 -12.88 26.41
N PRO A 521 -5.24 -11.82 26.02
CA PRO A 521 -6.59 -11.53 26.54
C PRO A 521 -7.60 -12.68 26.44
N LEU A 522 -7.47 -13.56 25.44
CA LEU A 522 -8.31 -14.76 25.31
C LEU A 522 -8.16 -15.74 26.50
N GLY A 523 -7.07 -15.67 27.25
CA GLY A 523 -6.87 -16.41 28.49
C GLY A 523 -7.86 -16.03 29.60
N ASN A 524 -8.54 -14.88 29.50
CA ASN A 524 -9.62 -14.50 30.43
C ASN A 524 -10.96 -15.16 30.11
N ALA A 525 -11.06 -15.92 29.00
CA ALA A 525 -12.32 -16.54 28.60
C ALA A 525 -12.68 -17.73 29.49
N LYS A 526 -13.94 -17.81 29.89
CA LYS A 526 -14.46 -18.96 30.67
C LYS A 526 -14.74 -20.17 29.79
N THR A 527 -15.13 -19.96 28.55
CA THR A 527 -15.48 -21.02 27.59
C THR A 527 -14.57 -20.86 26.36
N PHE A 528 -13.38 -21.47 26.43
CA PHE A 528 -12.39 -21.46 25.35
C PHE A 528 -11.42 -22.63 25.46
N ALA A 529 -11.95 -23.85 25.51
CA ALA A 529 -11.21 -25.09 25.48
C ALA A 529 -11.82 -26.04 24.45
N TRP A 530 -11.05 -26.98 23.92
CA TRP A 530 -11.46 -27.89 22.86
C TRP A 530 -11.73 -29.29 23.38
N ASP A 531 -12.99 -29.74 23.32
CA ASP A 531 -13.40 -31.14 23.53
C ASP A 531 -13.24 -31.90 22.21
N GLU A 532 -12.18 -32.67 22.11
CA GLU A 532 -11.83 -33.38 20.89
C GLU A 532 -12.84 -34.48 20.52
N ALA A 533 -13.35 -35.19 21.52
CA ALA A 533 -14.29 -36.30 21.28
C ALA A 533 -15.66 -35.83 20.76
N ASN A 534 -16.13 -34.68 21.30
CA ASN A 534 -17.40 -34.07 20.91
C ASN A 534 -17.26 -32.99 19.84
N GLN A 535 -16.02 -32.65 19.43
CA GLN A 535 -15.70 -31.62 18.43
C GLN A 535 -16.38 -30.27 18.70
N LYS A 536 -16.26 -29.76 19.92
CA LYS A 536 -16.88 -28.49 20.33
C LYS A 536 -16.01 -27.71 21.34
N VAL A 537 -16.22 -26.41 21.37
CA VAL A 537 -15.67 -25.53 22.38
C VAL A 537 -16.44 -25.71 23.70
N VAL A 538 -15.72 -25.83 24.80
CA VAL A 538 -16.25 -26.06 26.15
C VAL A 538 -15.57 -25.14 27.16
N ASP A 539 -16.01 -25.22 28.44
CA ASP A 539 -15.46 -24.42 29.51
C ASP A 539 -13.99 -24.72 29.76
N THR A 540 -13.23 -23.69 30.01
CA THR A 540 -11.76 -23.74 30.23
C THR A 540 -11.39 -24.59 31.45
N ASP A 541 -12.24 -24.61 32.48
CA ASP A 541 -12.04 -25.42 33.68
C ASP A 541 -12.08 -26.94 33.43
N LEU A 542 -12.54 -27.36 32.26
CA LEU A 542 -12.62 -28.77 31.88
C LEU A 542 -11.32 -29.28 31.24
N ILE A 543 -10.31 -28.48 31.06
CA ILE A 543 -9.01 -28.88 30.49
C ILE A 543 -8.38 -29.96 31.37
N ASP A 544 -8.17 -31.13 30.79
CA ASP A 544 -7.56 -32.29 31.45
C ASP A 544 -6.33 -32.85 30.71
N ASP A 545 -5.95 -32.23 29.58
CA ASP A 545 -4.88 -32.61 28.65
C ASP A 545 -4.98 -34.07 28.13
N LYS A 546 -6.19 -34.63 28.16
CA LYS A 546 -6.51 -36.00 27.69
C LYS A 546 -7.69 -36.05 26.73
N THR A 547 -8.75 -35.33 27.03
CA THR A 547 -9.99 -35.27 26.26
C THR A 547 -10.38 -33.86 25.95
N VAL A 548 -10.04 -32.92 26.81
CA VAL A 548 -10.25 -31.49 26.65
C VAL A 548 -8.91 -30.78 26.68
N PHE A 549 -8.62 -30.03 25.62
CA PHE A 549 -7.33 -29.41 25.36
C PHE A 549 -7.38 -27.89 25.34
N PRO A 550 -6.29 -27.21 25.69
CA PRO A 550 -6.23 -25.75 25.56
C PRO A 550 -6.20 -25.31 24.09
N LEU A 551 -6.96 -24.26 23.79
CA LEU A 551 -6.93 -23.56 22.51
C LEU A 551 -5.79 -22.55 22.48
N GLU A 552 -5.35 -22.18 21.27
CA GLU A 552 -4.43 -21.07 21.04
C GLU A 552 -5.04 -19.74 21.52
N LEU A 553 -4.32 -19.00 22.36
CA LEU A 553 -4.81 -17.76 22.94
C LEU A 553 -4.47 -16.52 22.13
N SER A 554 -3.60 -16.63 21.10
CA SER A 554 -3.30 -15.54 20.18
C SER A 554 -4.39 -15.41 19.12
N THR A 555 -4.52 -14.18 18.59
CA THR A 555 -5.31 -13.92 17.39
C THR A 555 -4.41 -13.71 16.18
N MET A 556 -4.97 -13.79 14.98
CA MET A 556 -4.28 -13.48 13.74
C MET A 556 -4.05 -11.96 13.62
N PRO A 557 -3.05 -11.51 12.84
CA PRO A 557 -2.88 -10.09 12.55
C PRO A 557 -4.03 -9.57 11.68
N GLY A 558 -4.35 -8.27 11.75
CA GLY A 558 -5.42 -7.67 10.95
C GLY A 558 -5.25 -7.87 9.44
N TRP A 559 -4.00 -8.00 8.95
CA TRP A 559 -3.74 -8.26 7.55
C TRP A 559 -4.12 -9.70 7.08
N ALA A 560 -4.45 -10.62 7.97
CA ALA A 560 -4.90 -11.96 7.60
C ALA A 560 -6.21 -11.90 6.81
N GLY A 561 -7.23 -11.24 7.35
CA GLY A 561 -8.51 -11.05 6.68
C GLY A 561 -8.40 -10.28 5.36
N SER A 562 -7.57 -9.24 5.32
CA SER A 562 -7.38 -8.42 4.11
C SER A 562 -6.51 -9.08 3.03
N SER A 563 -5.85 -10.22 3.31
CA SER A 563 -4.98 -10.88 2.33
C SER A 563 -5.73 -11.66 1.24
N TRP A 564 -7.04 -11.87 1.37
CA TRP A 564 -7.81 -12.70 0.43
C TRP A 564 -9.21 -12.15 0.11
N TYR A 565 -9.62 -11.01 0.65
CA TYR A 565 -10.97 -10.45 0.54
C TYR A 565 -11.44 -10.24 -0.91
N PHE A 566 -10.53 -9.96 -1.83
CA PHE A 566 -10.81 -9.83 -3.26
C PHE A 566 -11.39 -11.11 -3.86
N LEU A 567 -11.06 -12.29 -3.31
CA LEU A 567 -11.66 -13.56 -3.69
C LEU A 567 -13.06 -13.73 -3.09
N ARG A 568 -13.24 -13.30 -1.82
CA ARG A 568 -14.55 -13.42 -1.16
C ARG A 568 -15.63 -12.58 -1.85
N TYR A 569 -15.28 -11.42 -2.36
CA TYR A 569 -16.21 -10.60 -3.13
C TYR A 569 -16.78 -11.26 -4.38
N MET A 570 -16.08 -12.24 -4.92
CA MET A 570 -16.56 -12.99 -6.09
C MET A 570 -17.75 -13.88 -5.72
N ASP A 571 -17.80 -14.38 -4.46
CA ASP A 571 -18.87 -15.25 -3.93
C ASP A 571 -19.06 -15.06 -2.42
N PRO A 572 -19.59 -13.91 -1.98
CA PRO A 572 -19.56 -13.52 -0.56
C PRO A 572 -20.52 -14.32 0.33
N ASN A 573 -21.53 -14.94 -0.25
CA ASN A 573 -22.61 -15.59 0.49
C ASN A 573 -22.55 -17.12 0.49
N ASP A 574 -21.48 -17.71 -0.03
CA ASP A 574 -21.31 -19.17 -0.02
C ASP A 574 -20.82 -19.64 1.37
N ASP A 575 -21.51 -20.63 1.94
CA ASP A 575 -21.19 -21.18 3.26
C ASP A 575 -20.38 -22.49 3.18
N GLU A 576 -20.23 -23.08 2.01
CA GLU A 576 -19.56 -24.36 1.79
C GLU A 576 -18.09 -24.19 1.39
N VAL A 577 -17.79 -23.13 0.62
CA VAL A 577 -16.44 -22.78 0.16
C VAL A 577 -16.18 -21.29 0.31
N PHE A 578 -14.90 -20.91 0.38
CA PHE A 578 -14.53 -19.49 0.48
C PHE A 578 -14.94 -18.66 -0.75
N ALA A 579 -14.95 -19.30 -1.92
CA ALA A 579 -15.54 -18.86 -3.18
C ALA A 579 -15.58 -20.03 -4.15
N LYS A 580 -16.64 -20.18 -4.93
CA LYS A 580 -16.75 -21.24 -5.95
C LYS A 580 -15.69 -21.06 -7.03
N LYS A 581 -15.05 -22.16 -7.42
CA LYS A 581 -14.00 -22.14 -8.44
C LYS A 581 -14.49 -21.53 -9.77
N GLU A 582 -15.71 -21.82 -10.17
CA GLU A 582 -16.31 -21.27 -11.40
C GLU A 582 -16.36 -19.72 -11.36
N LEU A 583 -16.61 -19.15 -10.18
CA LEU A 583 -16.66 -17.69 -10.00
C LEU A 583 -15.27 -17.07 -9.89
N THR A 584 -14.34 -17.75 -9.22
CA THR A 584 -12.93 -17.29 -9.22
C THR A 584 -12.29 -17.39 -10.59
N ASP A 585 -12.67 -18.38 -11.40
CA ASP A 585 -12.22 -18.53 -12.80
C ASP A 585 -12.86 -17.45 -13.71
N TYR A 586 -14.15 -17.14 -13.51
CA TYR A 586 -14.85 -16.12 -14.29
C TYR A 586 -14.33 -14.70 -13.98
N TRP A 587 -14.25 -14.32 -12.71
CA TRP A 587 -13.78 -12.99 -12.30
C TRP A 587 -12.27 -12.86 -12.40
N GLY A 588 -11.53 -13.95 -12.16
CA GLY A 588 -10.08 -14.04 -12.30
C GLY A 588 -9.35 -13.01 -11.44
N GLN A 589 -8.38 -12.36 -12.05
CA GLN A 589 -7.59 -11.30 -11.44
C GLN A 589 -8.41 -9.99 -11.36
N VAL A 590 -8.21 -9.20 -10.30
CA VAL A 590 -8.72 -7.82 -10.24
C VAL A 590 -8.08 -7.01 -11.36
N ASP A 591 -8.90 -6.41 -12.23
CA ASP A 591 -8.43 -5.68 -13.41
C ASP A 591 -7.86 -4.31 -13.05
N LEU A 592 -8.50 -3.62 -12.10
CA LEU A 592 -8.06 -2.33 -11.57
C LEU A 592 -8.17 -2.29 -10.05
N TYR A 593 -7.07 -2.00 -9.39
CA TYR A 593 -6.99 -1.85 -7.94
C TYR A 593 -6.49 -0.44 -7.58
N ILE A 594 -7.23 0.27 -6.73
CA ILE A 594 -6.87 1.63 -6.30
C ILE A 594 -6.69 1.64 -4.79
N GLY A 595 -5.58 2.21 -4.32
CA GLY A 595 -5.28 2.28 -2.89
C GLY A 595 -3.99 2.98 -2.54
N GLY A 596 -3.73 3.14 -1.26
CA GLY A 596 -2.57 3.87 -0.74
C GLY A 596 -1.24 3.16 -0.97
N SER A 597 -0.18 3.92 -1.24
CA SER A 597 1.18 3.39 -1.44
C SER A 597 1.83 2.86 -0.16
N GLU A 598 1.30 3.22 1.02
CA GLU A 598 1.76 2.74 2.33
C GLU A 598 1.61 1.23 2.52
N HIS A 599 0.77 0.59 1.71
CA HIS A 599 0.52 -0.86 1.75
C HIS A 599 1.48 -1.70 0.91
N ALA A 600 2.50 -1.09 0.30
CA ALA A 600 3.42 -1.73 -0.64
C ALA A 600 4.11 -2.98 -0.08
N THR A 601 4.66 -2.92 1.12
CA THR A 601 5.45 -3.98 1.76
C THR A 601 4.68 -4.80 2.81
N GLY A 602 3.41 -4.44 3.06
CA GLY A 602 2.49 -5.15 3.96
C GLY A 602 1.42 -5.88 3.16
N HIS A 603 0.21 -5.31 3.16
CA HIS A 603 -0.99 -5.89 2.54
C HIS A 603 -0.75 -6.45 1.13
N LEU A 604 -0.08 -5.71 0.24
CA LEU A 604 0.14 -6.14 -1.14
C LEU A 604 1.04 -7.37 -1.24
N LEU A 605 2.10 -7.48 -0.42
CA LEU A 605 2.93 -8.69 -0.39
C LEU A 605 2.17 -9.89 0.15
N TYR A 606 1.42 -9.71 1.23
CA TYR A 606 0.65 -10.81 1.85
C TYR A 606 -0.48 -11.28 0.94
N SER A 607 -1.19 -10.39 0.27
CA SER A 607 -2.21 -10.75 -0.73
C SER A 607 -1.62 -11.56 -1.89
N ARG A 608 -0.45 -11.17 -2.39
CA ARG A 608 0.26 -11.90 -3.45
C ARG A 608 0.71 -13.29 -2.99
N PHE A 609 1.25 -13.38 -1.77
CA PHE A 609 1.65 -14.65 -1.17
C PHE A 609 0.46 -15.60 -0.99
N TRP A 610 -0.64 -15.15 -0.40
CA TRP A 610 -1.83 -15.97 -0.19
C TRP A 610 -2.46 -16.41 -1.51
N ASN A 611 -2.49 -15.53 -2.50
CA ASN A 611 -2.96 -15.86 -3.85
C ASN A 611 -2.11 -16.96 -4.50
N MET A 612 -0.78 -16.82 -4.46
CA MET A 612 0.14 -17.84 -5.01
C MET A 612 -0.02 -19.18 -4.28
N PHE A 613 -0.19 -19.16 -2.96
CA PHE A 613 -0.44 -20.35 -2.16
C PHE A 613 -1.75 -21.05 -2.56
N LEU A 614 -2.85 -20.30 -2.64
CA LEU A 614 -4.15 -20.85 -3.04
C LEU A 614 -4.13 -21.43 -4.46
N LYS A 615 -3.38 -20.81 -5.35
CA LYS A 615 -3.12 -21.37 -6.69
C LYS A 615 -2.34 -22.67 -6.63
N ASP A 616 -1.25 -22.71 -5.89
CA ASP A 616 -0.44 -23.93 -5.74
C ASP A 616 -1.27 -25.12 -5.26
N ARG A 617 -2.23 -24.85 -4.37
CA ARG A 617 -3.15 -25.84 -3.85
C ARG A 617 -4.34 -26.14 -4.77
N GLY A 618 -4.44 -25.44 -5.91
CA GLY A 618 -5.47 -25.70 -6.94
C GLY A 618 -6.83 -25.07 -6.66
N TYR A 619 -6.93 -24.18 -5.70
CA TYR A 619 -8.19 -23.50 -5.37
C TYR A 619 -8.55 -22.37 -6.33
N ILE A 620 -7.56 -21.72 -6.95
CA ILE A 620 -7.70 -20.64 -7.92
C ILE A 620 -6.72 -20.81 -9.08
N GLU A 621 -6.92 -20.08 -10.19
CA GLU A 621 -6.07 -20.19 -11.38
C GLU A 621 -5.12 -18.99 -11.57
N GLN A 622 -5.46 -17.81 -11.06
CA GLN A 622 -4.66 -16.61 -11.27
C GLN A 622 -3.34 -16.61 -10.49
N ASN A 623 -2.25 -16.15 -11.13
CA ASN A 623 -0.93 -16.07 -10.50
C ASN A 623 -0.82 -14.90 -9.53
N GLU A 624 -1.45 -13.78 -9.87
CA GLU A 624 -1.38 -12.53 -9.11
C GLU A 624 -2.79 -12.02 -8.83
N PRO A 625 -3.03 -11.37 -7.69
CA PRO A 625 -4.36 -10.90 -7.33
C PRO A 625 -4.82 -9.68 -8.13
N PHE A 626 -3.90 -8.73 -8.43
CA PHE A 626 -4.21 -7.42 -8.97
C PHE A 626 -3.36 -7.12 -10.22
N GLN A 627 -4.00 -6.90 -11.37
CA GLN A 627 -3.29 -6.65 -12.65
C GLN A 627 -2.72 -5.24 -12.71
N LYS A 628 -3.60 -4.25 -12.61
CA LYS A 628 -3.23 -2.83 -12.61
C LYS A 628 -3.47 -2.23 -11.24
N LEU A 629 -2.47 -1.52 -10.71
CA LEU A 629 -2.59 -0.80 -9.46
C LEU A 629 -2.29 0.69 -9.67
N ILE A 630 -3.11 1.52 -9.05
CA ILE A 630 -2.91 2.97 -8.99
C ILE A 630 -2.88 3.40 -7.54
N ASN A 631 -1.83 4.14 -7.19
CA ASN A 631 -1.74 4.79 -5.90
C ASN A 631 -2.27 6.22 -6.01
N GLN A 632 -3.42 6.49 -5.38
CA GLN A 632 -3.88 7.87 -5.26
C GLN A 632 -2.98 8.66 -4.30
N GLY A 633 -2.82 9.95 -4.61
CA GLY A 633 -2.19 10.88 -3.70
C GLY A 633 -3.08 11.18 -2.48
N MET A 634 -2.53 11.86 -1.50
CA MET A 634 -3.29 12.25 -0.30
C MET A 634 -3.94 13.62 -0.47
N ILE A 635 -5.15 13.77 0.03
CA ILE A 635 -5.71 15.09 0.31
C ILE A 635 -5.11 15.58 1.63
N LEU A 636 -4.42 16.72 1.57
CA LEU A 636 -3.77 17.33 2.72
C LEU A 636 -4.69 18.36 3.36
N GLY A 637 -4.65 18.45 4.69
CA GLY A 637 -5.40 19.44 5.46
C GLY A 637 -4.54 20.66 5.77
N MET A 638 -5.18 21.80 5.95
CA MET A 638 -4.56 23.02 6.45
C MET A 638 -4.68 23.03 7.98
N SER A 639 -3.63 22.59 8.69
CA SER A 639 -3.59 22.63 10.15
C SER A 639 -3.53 24.06 10.67
N ALA A 640 -4.06 24.27 11.88
CA ALA A 640 -3.99 25.51 12.61
C ALA A 640 -3.23 25.34 13.92
N PHE A 641 -2.43 26.34 14.27
CA PHE A 641 -1.59 26.30 15.47
C PHE A 641 -1.80 27.53 16.34
N VAL A 642 -1.90 27.30 17.65
CA VAL A 642 -1.71 28.34 18.66
C VAL A 642 -0.34 28.18 19.31
N TYR A 643 0.24 29.27 19.76
CA TYR A 643 1.59 29.32 20.31
C TYR A 643 1.53 29.62 21.82
N ARG A 644 1.70 28.57 22.62
CA ARG A 644 1.73 28.69 24.09
C ARG A 644 3.11 29.11 24.55
N ILE A 645 3.21 30.13 25.37
CA ILE A 645 4.47 30.54 26.00
C ILE A 645 4.86 29.47 27.03
N ASN A 646 6.09 28.96 26.95
CA ASN A 646 6.56 27.88 27.79
C ASN A 646 6.38 28.16 29.30
N GLY A 647 5.79 27.21 30.02
CA GLY A 647 5.57 27.29 31.45
C GLY A 647 4.42 28.20 31.87
N THR A 648 3.62 28.72 30.93
CA THR A 648 2.47 29.59 31.22
C THR A 648 1.19 29.07 30.61
N ASN A 649 0.05 29.74 30.90
CA ASN A 649 -1.22 29.56 30.19
C ASN A 649 -1.53 30.69 29.20
N GLN A 650 -0.48 31.38 28.73
CA GLN A 650 -0.58 32.48 27.78
C GLN A 650 -0.30 32.01 26.36
N TYR A 651 -1.13 32.46 25.45
CA TYR A 651 -1.07 32.13 24.01
C TYR A 651 -0.82 33.40 23.22
N VAL A 652 0.25 33.41 22.45
CA VAL A 652 0.68 34.57 21.68
C VAL A 652 0.33 34.43 20.19
N SER A 653 -0.19 35.49 19.56
CA SER A 653 -0.50 35.52 18.13
C SER A 653 0.73 35.22 17.29
N LYS A 654 0.56 34.56 16.14
CA LYS A 654 1.63 34.03 15.25
C LYS A 654 2.79 35.01 15.00
N ASN A 655 2.48 36.25 14.61
CA ASN A 655 3.52 37.20 14.23
C ASN A 655 4.32 37.74 15.42
N LEU A 656 3.75 37.66 16.60
CA LEU A 656 4.40 38.05 17.86
C LEU A 656 5.16 36.89 18.52
N ALA A 657 4.90 35.64 18.08
CA ALA A 657 5.48 34.42 18.69
C ALA A 657 7.02 34.39 18.63
N LYS A 658 7.64 35.05 17.66
CA LYS A 658 9.11 35.17 17.52
C LYS A 658 9.81 35.83 18.70
N ASP A 659 9.06 36.61 19.50
CA ASP A 659 9.59 37.35 20.64
C ASP A 659 9.52 36.56 21.95
N TYR A 660 9.02 35.29 21.89
CA TYR A 660 8.81 34.39 23.04
C TYR A 660 9.34 33.00 22.75
N ILE A 661 9.66 32.26 23.81
CA ILE A 661 9.91 30.82 23.70
C ILE A 661 8.54 30.13 23.79
N THR A 662 8.09 29.59 22.68
CA THR A 662 6.73 29.03 22.55
C THR A 662 6.73 27.57 22.16
N GLN A 663 5.64 26.88 22.50
CA GLN A 663 5.26 25.58 21.99
C GLN A 663 4.08 25.73 21.03
N ALA A 664 4.21 25.26 19.80
CA ALA A 664 3.11 25.20 18.85
C ALA A 664 2.17 24.04 19.21
N ILE A 665 0.88 24.30 19.27
CA ILE A 665 -0.16 23.32 19.62
C ILE A 665 -1.21 23.33 18.50
N HIS A 666 -1.53 22.16 17.96
CA HIS A 666 -2.63 22.01 17.01
C HIS A 666 -3.96 22.39 17.63
N VAL A 667 -4.77 23.11 16.89
CA VAL A 667 -6.15 23.45 17.28
C VAL A 667 -7.12 23.05 16.17
N ASP A 668 -8.36 22.79 16.59
CA ASP A 668 -9.40 22.44 15.63
C ASP A 668 -9.67 23.60 14.67
N VAL A 669 -9.64 23.30 13.38
CA VAL A 669 -9.85 24.31 12.33
C VAL A 669 -11.25 24.90 12.36
N SER A 670 -12.21 24.23 12.98
CA SER A 670 -13.56 24.76 13.23
C SER A 670 -13.58 25.94 14.22
N LEU A 671 -12.52 26.13 15.02
CA LEU A 671 -12.38 27.25 15.94
C LEU A 671 -11.91 28.55 15.25
N LEU A 672 -11.67 28.50 13.95
CA LEU A 672 -11.33 29.69 13.17
C LEU A 672 -12.59 30.44 12.73
N LYS A 673 -12.50 31.75 12.67
CA LYS A 673 -13.61 32.60 12.22
C LYS A 673 -13.75 32.59 10.71
N GLY A 674 -14.69 31.78 10.23
CA GLY A 674 -14.97 31.65 8.80
C GLY A 674 -13.76 31.13 8.01
N THR A 675 -13.39 31.84 6.94
CA THR A 675 -12.26 31.47 6.07
C THR A 675 -10.95 32.20 6.42
N THR A 676 -10.90 32.84 7.59
CA THR A 676 -9.72 33.60 8.05
C THR A 676 -8.80 32.74 8.92
N ASP A 677 -7.62 33.26 9.23
CA ASP A 677 -6.69 32.64 10.18
C ASP A 677 -6.92 33.15 11.63
N GLU A 678 -8.00 33.90 11.86
CA GLU A 678 -8.37 34.43 13.18
C GLU A 678 -9.03 33.34 14.04
N LEU A 679 -8.46 33.09 15.22
CA LEU A 679 -9.02 32.17 16.20
C LEU A 679 -10.21 32.81 16.93
N ASP A 680 -11.27 32.03 17.13
CA ASP A 680 -12.30 32.35 18.11
C ASP A 680 -11.78 31.98 19.52
N THR A 681 -11.30 32.99 20.24
CA THR A 681 -10.68 32.79 21.55
C THR A 681 -11.65 32.31 22.63
N GLU A 682 -12.92 32.65 22.54
CA GLU A 682 -13.93 32.17 23.48
C GLU A 682 -14.33 30.71 23.18
N ALA A 683 -14.46 30.37 21.91
CA ALA A 683 -14.66 28.97 21.52
C ALA A 683 -13.46 28.08 21.92
N PHE A 684 -12.24 28.60 21.79
CA PHE A 684 -11.04 27.88 22.23
C PHE A 684 -11.04 27.60 23.74
N LYS A 685 -11.43 28.54 24.59
CA LYS A 685 -11.52 28.32 26.04
C LYS A 685 -12.50 27.23 26.45
N THR A 686 -13.57 27.08 25.65
CA THR A 686 -14.62 26.08 25.89
C THR A 686 -14.35 24.73 25.22
N TRP A 687 -13.40 24.69 24.28
CA TRP A 687 -13.07 23.47 23.52
C TRP A 687 -12.54 22.34 24.40
N ARG A 688 -11.70 22.69 25.41
CA ARG A 688 -11.18 21.72 26.39
C ARG A 688 -11.06 22.35 27.77
N PRO A 689 -11.27 21.57 28.84
CA PRO A 689 -11.13 22.07 30.21
C PRO A 689 -9.76 22.71 30.50
N ASP A 690 -8.70 22.16 29.91
CA ASP A 690 -7.32 22.63 30.12
C ASP A 690 -7.05 24.04 29.54
N TYR A 691 -7.96 24.56 28.71
CA TYR A 691 -7.85 25.87 28.07
C TYR A 691 -8.82 26.91 28.64
N ALA A 692 -9.62 26.54 29.68
CA ALA A 692 -10.61 27.43 30.26
C ALA A 692 -10.03 28.76 30.75
N ASP A 693 -8.81 28.74 31.30
CA ASP A 693 -8.10 29.89 31.83
C ASP A 693 -7.07 30.48 30.86
N ALA A 694 -7.19 30.17 29.55
CA ALA A 694 -6.25 30.66 28.54
C ALA A 694 -6.29 32.19 28.41
N GLU A 695 -5.13 32.81 28.45
CA GLU A 695 -4.92 34.24 28.20
C GLU A 695 -4.30 34.45 26.83
N PHE A 696 -4.74 35.49 26.11
CA PHE A 696 -4.28 35.72 24.75
C PHE A 696 -3.52 37.06 24.60
N ILE A 697 -2.35 36.98 23.97
CA ILE A 697 -1.60 38.14 23.51
C ILE A 697 -1.98 38.35 22.03
N LEU A 698 -2.78 39.38 21.79
CA LEU A 698 -3.42 39.68 20.51
C LEU A 698 -2.55 40.59 19.65
N GLU A 699 -2.70 40.48 18.35
CA GLU A 699 -2.17 41.31 17.31
C GLU A 699 -3.32 42.14 16.72
N ASP A 700 -3.27 43.44 16.85
CA ASP A 700 -4.35 44.35 16.42
C ASP A 700 -5.75 43.94 16.90
N GLY A 701 -5.86 43.44 18.12
CA GLY A 701 -7.11 42.98 18.72
C GLY A 701 -7.59 41.60 18.25
N LYS A 702 -6.81 40.85 17.48
CA LYS A 702 -7.09 39.54 16.94
C LYS A 702 -6.02 38.53 17.32
N TYR A 703 -6.40 37.28 17.44
CA TYR A 703 -5.48 36.16 17.55
C TYR A 703 -5.33 35.49 16.19
N ILE A 704 -4.14 35.59 15.60
CA ILE A 704 -3.83 34.97 14.30
C ILE A 704 -3.09 33.65 14.56
N THR A 705 -3.62 32.56 14.01
CA THR A 705 -3.04 31.22 14.09
C THR A 705 -1.90 31.00 13.08
N GLY A 706 -0.99 30.08 13.38
CA GLY A 706 -0.10 29.51 12.38
C GLY A 706 -0.87 28.56 11.47
N ARG A 707 -0.44 28.43 10.22
CA ARG A 707 -1.05 27.50 9.26
C ARG A 707 0.04 26.71 8.55
N GLU A 708 -0.17 25.39 8.47
CA GLU A 708 0.71 24.48 7.73
C GLU A 708 -0.11 23.42 7.00
N VAL A 709 0.37 23.03 5.81
CA VAL A 709 -0.22 21.94 5.03
C VAL A 709 0.35 20.64 5.56
N GLU A 710 -0.52 19.77 6.06
CA GLU A 710 -0.15 18.49 6.65
C GLU A 710 -1.09 17.37 6.18
N LYS A 711 -0.70 16.11 6.43
CA LYS A 711 -1.63 14.98 6.27
C LYS A 711 -2.90 15.25 7.09
N MET A 712 -4.07 15.10 6.46
CA MET A 712 -5.36 15.24 7.15
C MET A 712 -5.53 14.11 8.16
N SER A 713 -5.72 14.47 9.43
CA SER A 713 -5.94 13.49 10.50
C SER A 713 -6.68 14.12 11.69
N LYS A 714 -7.41 13.28 12.43
CA LYS A 714 -8.15 13.71 13.64
C LYS A 714 -7.22 14.23 14.74
N SER A 715 -6.04 13.66 14.87
CA SER A 715 -5.04 14.09 15.87
C SER A 715 -4.46 15.47 15.59
N LYS A 716 -4.58 15.95 14.34
CA LYS A 716 -4.13 17.27 13.92
C LYS A 716 -5.27 18.29 13.82
N TYR A 717 -6.51 17.87 14.07
CA TYR A 717 -7.71 18.72 14.05
C TYR A 717 -7.90 19.50 12.75
N ASN A 718 -7.42 18.95 11.63
CA ASN A 718 -7.48 19.55 10.30
C ASN A 718 -8.42 18.81 9.33
N VAL A 719 -9.33 18.01 9.88
CA VAL A 719 -10.27 17.17 9.12
C VAL A 719 -11.43 18.01 8.60
N VAL A 720 -11.80 17.80 7.34
CA VAL A 720 -13.03 18.31 6.72
C VAL A 720 -14.01 17.16 6.54
N ASN A 721 -15.24 17.34 7.05
CA ASN A 721 -16.28 16.32 6.98
C ASN A 721 -16.96 16.33 5.59
N PRO A 722 -17.02 15.20 4.88
CA PRO A 722 -17.69 15.13 3.58
C PRO A 722 -19.20 15.41 3.66
N ASP A 723 -19.84 15.15 4.80
CA ASP A 723 -21.26 15.48 4.98
C ASP A 723 -21.55 16.96 4.85
N ASP A 724 -20.68 17.83 5.39
CA ASP A 724 -20.85 19.27 5.34
C ASP A 724 -20.73 19.74 3.89
N ILE A 725 -19.79 19.18 3.15
CA ILE A 725 -19.60 19.48 1.74
C ILE A 725 -20.78 19.00 0.91
N CYS A 726 -21.28 17.78 1.14
CA CYS A 726 -22.45 17.27 0.44
C CYS A 726 -23.72 18.08 0.75
N ASN A 727 -23.89 18.54 1.99
CA ASN A 727 -25.04 19.37 2.36
C ASN A 727 -25.03 20.74 1.68
N GLU A 728 -23.86 21.35 1.53
CA GLU A 728 -23.71 22.70 0.96
C GLU A 728 -23.62 22.70 -0.57
N TYR A 729 -22.83 21.77 -1.16
CA TYR A 729 -22.48 21.75 -2.59
C TYR A 729 -22.98 20.50 -3.34
N GLY A 730 -23.57 19.54 -2.63
CA GLY A 730 -24.01 18.27 -3.19
C GLY A 730 -22.89 17.23 -3.30
N ALA A 731 -23.29 15.96 -3.40
CA ALA A 731 -22.37 14.84 -3.63
C ALA A 731 -21.69 14.93 -5.00
N ASP A 732 -22.43 15.32 -6.06
CA ASP A 732 -21.83 15.54 -7.39
C ASP A 732 -20.81 16.70 -7.36
N GLY A 733 -21.04 17.72 -6.53
CA GLY A 733 -20.09 18.81 -6.29
C GLY A 733 -18.80 18.30 -5.65
N LEU A 734 -18.89 17.47 -4.60
CA LEU A 734 -17.75 16.83 -3.96
C LEU A 734 -16.96 15.95 -4.95
N ARG A 735 -17.64 15.08 -5.68
CA ARG A 735 -17.04 14.14 -6.65
C ARG A 735 -16.24 14.88 -7.73
N LEU A 736 -16.85 15.86 -8.36
CA LEU A 736 -16.19 16.69 -9.38
C LEU A 736 -15.00 17.47 -8.80
N TYR A 737 -15.17 18.02 -7.60
CA TYR A 737 -14.12 18.85 -7.00
C TYR A 737 -12.87 18.04 -6.63
N GLU A 738 -13.02 16.86 -6.05
CA GLU A 738 -11.88 15.99 -5.74
C GLU A 738 -11.09 15.59 -6.99
N MET A 739 -11.79 15.31 -8.08
CA MET A 739 -11.14 15.04 -9.37
C MET A 739 -10.49 16.31 -9.97
N PHE A 740 -11.08 17.48 -9.77
CA PHE A 740 -10.58 18.75 -10.29
C PHE A 740 -9.31 19.27 -9.60
N LEU A 741 -9.09 18.90 -8.34
CA LEU A 741 -7.96 19.39 -7.52
C LEU A 741 -6.58 19.16 -8.14
N GLY A 742 -6.42 18.14 -8.98
CA GLY A 742 -5.15 17.83 -9.65
C GLY A 742 -5.04 16.36 -10.07
N PRO A 743 -3.88 15.96 -10.60
CA PRO A 743 -3.64 14.57 -10.99
C PRO A 743 -3.88 13.58 -9.84
N LEU A 744 -4.48 12.42 -10.14
CA LEU A 744 -4.90 11.45 -9.13
C LEU A 744 -3.77 11.01 -8.21
N GLU A 745 -2.59 10.74 -8.74
CA GLU A 745 -1.44 10.19 -8.01
C GLU A 745 -0.68 11.24 -7.16
N GLN A 746 -1.00 12.51 -7.31
CA GLN A 746 -0.33 13.59 -6.58
C GLN A 746 -1.09 13.98 -5.32
N SER A 747 -0.34 14.19 -4.23
CA SER A 747 -0.91 14.80 -3.02
C SER A 747 -1.22 16.27 -3.25
N LYS A 748 -2.35 16.74 -2.70
CA LYS A 748 -2.88 18.09 -2.95
C LYS A 748 -3.59 18.65 -1.72
N PRO A 749 -3.43 19.95 -1.44
CA PRO A 749 -4.10 20.59 -0.33
C PRO A 749 -5.61 20.77 -0.62
N TRP A 750 -6.43 20.50 0.39
CA TRP A 750 -7.85 20.82 0.34
C TRP A 750 -8.09 22.32 0.50
N ASN A 751 -8.94 22.87 -0.37
CA ASN A 751 -9.40 24.25 -0.27
C ASN A 751 -10.91 24.34 -0.58
N THR A 752 -11.71 24.49 0.45
CA THR A 752 -13.18 24.54 0.34
C THR A 752 -13.69 25.67 -0.60
N GLN A 753 -12.94 26.77 -0.73
CA GLN A 753 -13.34 27.89 -1.60
C GLN A 753 -13.44 27.48 -3.08
N GLY A 754 -12.66 26.51 -3.54
CA GLY A 754 -12.70 26.00 -4.92
C GLY A 754 -14.00 25.31 -5.31
N LEU A 755 -14.78 24.82 -4.34
CA LEU A 755 -16.05 24.14 -4.56
C LEU A 755 -17.09 25.03 -5.25
N SER A 756 -17.10 26.32 -4.97
CA SER A 756 -18.03 27.26 -5.60
C SER A 756 -17.93 27.29 -7.13
N GLY A 757 -16.73 27.11 -7.68
CA GLY A 757 -16.50 27.02 -9.13
C GLY A 757 -17.13 25.79 -9.75
N VAL A 758 -16.97 24.64 -9.12
CA VAL A 758 -17.54 23.37 -9.56
C VAL A 758 -19.07 23.38 -9.41
N TYR A 759 -19.58 23.91 -8.31
CA TYR A 759 -21.03 24.05 -8.11
C TYR A 759 -21.64 25.02 -9.12
N GLY A 760 -20.93 26.10 -9.47
CA GLY A 760 -21.31 27.00 -10.56
C GLY A 760 -21.37 26.29 -11.92
N PHE A 761 -20.46 25.35 -12.18
CA PHE A 761 -20.51 24.50 -13.38
C PHE A 761 -21.75 23.62 -13.41
N LEU A 762 -22.11 22.95 -12.30
CA LEU A 762 -23.33 22.12 -12.22
C LEU A 762 -24.58 22.92 -12.53
N LYS A 763 -24.69 24.15 -12.01
CA LYS A 763 -25.79 25.07 -12.35
C LYS A 763 -25.82 25.42 -13.83
N LYS A 764 -24.66 25.69 -14.46
CA LYS A 764 -24.58 25.97 -15.90
C LYS A 764 -24.97 24.77 -16.74
N PHE A 765 -24.53 23.56 -16.34
CA PHE A 765 -24.91 22.33 -17.00
C PHE A 765 -26.44 22.10 -16.91
N TRP A 766 -27.02 22.25 -15.72
CA TRP A 766 -28.47 22.19 -15.53
C TRP A 766 -29.21 23.16 -16.46
N ASN A 767 -28.77 24.41 -16.53
CA ASN A 767 -29.41 25.44 -17.32
C ASN A 767 -29.33 25.24 -18.85
N LEU A 768 -28.53 24.30 -19.37
CA LEU A 768 -28.59 23.91 -20.77
C LEU A 768 -29.91 23.22 -21.15
N TYR A 769 -30.59 22.61 -20.18
CA TYR A 769 -31.84 21.86 -20.38
C TYR A 769 -33.10 22.71 -20.15
N PHE A 770 -32.93 23.94 -19.68
CA PHE A 770 -34.05 24.81 -19.30
C PHE A 770 -33.97 26.19 -19.95
N ASP A 771 -35.14 26.74 -20.26
CA ASP A 771 -35.35 28.17 -20.54
C ASP A 771 -36.16 28.73 -19.38
N GLY A 772 -35.49 29.50 -18.50
CA GLY A 772 -36.10 29.90 -17.20
C GLY A 772 -36.47 28.67 -16.38
N ASP A 773 -37.75 28.50 -16.04
CA ASP A 773 -38.24 27.36 -15.26
C ASP A 773 -38.85 26.23 -16.13
N GLN A 774 -38.81 26.37 -17.45
CA GLN A 774 -39.38 25.38 -18.37
C GLN A 774 -38.28 24.50 -18.97
N PHE A 775 -38.54 23.19 -18.95
CA PHE A 775 -37.68 22.24 -19.67
C PHE A 775 -37.80 22.54 -21.20
N SER A 776 -36.69 22.83 -21.85
CA SER A 776 -36.63 23.38 -23.21
C SER A 776 -35.55 22.68 -24.05
N VAL A 777 -35.78 21.40 -24.35
CA VAL A 777 -34.92 20.64 -25.25
C VAL A 777 -35.62 20.46 -26.60
N SER A 778 -34.90 20.76 -27.69
CA SER A 778 -35.39 20.73 -29.07
C SER A 778 -34.89 19.47 -29.81
N ASP A 779 -35.75 18.89 -30.62
CA ASP A 779 -35.43 17.77 -31.53
C ASP A 779 -34.87 18.25 -32.91
N GLU A 780 -34.60 19.56 -33.08
CA GLU A 780 -33.95 20.06 -34.29
C GLU A 780 -32.52 19.53 -34.44
N GLU A 781 -32.07 19.42 -35.68
CA GLU A 781 -30.71 18.97 -35.98
C GLU A 781 -29.66 19.96 -35.46
N PRO A 782 -28.62 19.44 -34.73
CA PRO A 782 -27.53 20.29 -34.30
C PRO A 782 -26.70 20.88 -35.44
N THR A 783 -26.13 22.01 -35.20
CA THR A 783 -25.14 22.62 -36.08
C THR A 783 -23.81 21.87 -36.07
N LYS A 784 -23.00 22.04 -37.11
CA LYS A 784 -21.64 21.49 -37.17
C LYS A 784 -20.76 21.97 -35.97
N ALA A 785 -20.95 23.22 -35.54
CA ALA A 785 -20.25 23.78 -34.41
C ALA A 785 -20.63 23.05 -33.09
N GLU A 786 -21.88 22.76 -32.86
CA GLU A 786 -22.36 22.03 -31.67
C GLU A 786 -21.83 20.58 -31.66
N PHE A 787 -21.89 19.87 -32.82
CA PHE A 787 -21.28 18.54 -32.95
C PHE A 787 -19.77 18.57 -32.71
N LYS A 788 -19.05 19.60 -33.19
CA LYS A 788 -17.60 19.76 -32.94
C LYS A 788 -17.29 19.84 -31.44
N VAL A 789 -18.07 20.62 -30.70
CA VAL A 789 -17.92 20.71 -29.23
C VAL A 789 -18.10 19.32 -28.58
N LEU A 790 -19.18 18.62 -28.94
CA LEU A 790 -19.49 17.30 -28.39
C LEU A 790 -18.38 16.28 -28.70
N HIS A 791 -17.97 16.14 -29.95
CA HIS A 791 -16.99 15.14 -30.35
C HIS A 791 -15.56 15.47 -29.87
N THR A 792 -15.23 16.75 -29.73
CA THR A 792 -13.99 17.17 -29.04
C THR A 792 -14.00 16.71 -27.58
N LEU A 793 -15.14 16.86 -26.90
CA LEU A 793 -15.30 16.40 -25.53
C LEU A 793 -15.23 14.87 -25.42
N ILE A 794 -15.93 14.14 -26.29
CA ILE A 794 -15.87 12.65 -26.33
C ILE A 794 -14.41 12.19 -26.44
N LYS A 795 -13.68 12.69 -27.43
CA LYS A 795 -12.27 12.33 -27.65
C LYS A 795 -11.41 12.56 -26.43
N LYS A 796 -11.58 13.73 -25.80
CA LYS A 796 -10.79 14.11 -24.63
C LYS A 796 -11.13 13.28 -23.39
N VAL A 797 -12.42 13.08 -23.10
CA VAL A 797 -12.88 12.38 -21.88
C VAL A 797 -12.54 10.89 -21.94
N VAL A 798 -12.71 10.23 -23.11
CA VAL A 798 -12.29 8.84 -23.29
C VAL A 798 -10.80 8.69 -22.99
N TYR A 799 -9.97 9.54 -23.59
CA TYR A 799 -8.53 9.53 -23.34
C TYR A 799 -8.21 9.75 -21.87
N ASP A 800 -8.84 10.72 -21.23
CA ASP A 800 -8.59 11.10 -19.84
C ASP A 800 -8.98 9.98 -18.87
N ILE A 801 -10.14 9.35 -19.04
CA ILE A 801 -10.58 8.24 -18.18
C ILE A 801 -9.62 7.06 -18.32
N GLU A 802 -9.28 6.68 -19.54
CA GLU A 802 -8.38 5.55 -19.81
C GLU A 802 -6.95 5.78 -19.28
N ASN A 803 -6.53 7.05 -19.16
CA ASN A 803 -5.23 7.44 -18.61
C ASN A 803 -5.30 8.05 -17.19
N PHE A 804 -6.43 7.93 -16.51
CA PHE A 804 -6.64 8.42 -15.14
C PHE A 804 -6.35 9.93 -14.95
N SER A 805 -6.53 10.72 -16.02
CA SER A 805 -6.35 12.17 -16.03
C SER A 805 -7.68 12.89 -15.74
N PHE A 806 -8.34 12.54 -14.66
CA PHE A 806 -9.71 12.99 -14.36
C PHE A 806 -9.84 14.51 -14.21
N ASN A 807 -8.79 15.17 -13.72
CA ASN A 807 -8.79 16.63 -13.56
C ASN A 807 -8.94 17.38 -14.90
N THR A 808 -8.38 16.84 -15.97
CA THR A 808 -8.49 17.44 -17.30
C THR A 808 -9.85 17.19 -17.93
N SER A 809 -10.52 16.08 -17.61
CA SER A 809 -11.92 15.85 -17.96
C SER A 809 -12.85 16.92 -17.37
N VAL A 810 -12.72 17.20 -16.07
CA VAL A 810 -13.57 18.21 -15.40
C VAL A 810 -13.38 19.58 -16.03
N SER A 811 -12.14 19.97 -16.35
CA SER A 811 -11.88 21.20 -17.09
C SER A 811 -12.53 21.21 -18.48
N SER A 812 -12.50 20.08 -19.17
CA SER A 812 -13.10 19.91 -20.50
C SER A 812 -14.63 19.99 -20.44
N PHE A 813 -15.27 19.48 -19.39
CA PHE A 813 -16.70 19.65 -19.16
C PHE A 813 -17.06 21.13 -19.04
N MET A 814 -16.30 21.89 -18.26
CA MET A 814 -16.52 23.33 -18.08
C MET A 814 -16.40 24.09 -19.40
N ILE A 815 -15.40 23.77 -20.21
CA ILE A 815 -15.19 24.36 -21.53
C ILE A 815 -16.36 24.03 -22.45
N ALA A 816 -16.74 22.76 -22.57
CA ALA A 816 -17.81 22.32 -23.44
C ALA A 816 -19.16 22.98 -23.08
N VAL A 817 -19.52 22.99 -21.79
CA VAL A 817 -20.77 23.60 -21.32
C VAL A 817 -20.77 25.11 -21.60
N ASN A 818 -19.67 25.82 -21.38
CA ASN A 818 -19.57 27.25 -21.71
C ASN A 818 -19.72 27.49 -23.22
N GLU A 819 -19.10 26.67 -24.08
CA GLU A 819 -19.22 26.82 -25.55
C GLU A 819 -20.63 26.51 -26.02
N LEU A 820 -21.29 25.47 -25.49
CA LEU A 820 -22.69 25.15 -25.81
C LEU A 820 -23.65 26.27 -25.37
N GLN A 821 -23.40 26.92 -24.21
CA GLN A 821 -24.15 28.08 -23.79
C GLN A 821 -24.00 29.28 -24.74
N LYS A 822 -22.78 29.56 -25.21
CA LYS A 822 -22.53 30.60 -26.22
C LYS A 822 -23.27 30.32 -27.53
N LEU A 823 -23.32 29.07 -27.95
CA LEU A 823 -24.05 28.60 -29.12
C LEU A 823 -25.57 28.58 -28.91
N LYS A 824 -26.02 28.80 -27.68
CA LYS A 824 -27.42 28.63 -27.25
C LYS A 824 -27.97 27.26 -27.61
N CYS A 825 -27.14 26.24 -27.46
CA CYS A 825 -27.50 24.88 -27.79
C CYS A 825 -28.53 24.32 -26.82
N ASN A 826 -29.65 23.85 -27.37
CA ASN A 826 -30.69 23.12 -26.63
C ASN A 826 -31.08 21.82 -27.36
N LYS A 827 -30.19 21.30 -28.22
CA LYS A 827 -30.49 20.16 -29.10
C LYS A 827 -30.36 18.84 -28.39
N ARG A 828 -31.40 17.99 -28.45
CA ARG A 828 -31.41 16.65 -27.85
C ARG A 828 -30.20 15.82 -28.26
N ASN A 829 -29.87 15.80 -29.53
CA ASN A 829 -28.73 15.02 -30.09
C ASN A 829 -27.34 15.47 -29.58
N ILE A 830 -27.27 16.59 -28.86
CA ILE A 830 -26.08 17.08 -28.16
C ILE A 830 -26.20 16.86 -26.66
N LEU A 831 -27.35 17.25 -26.07
CA LEU A 831 -27.53 17.28 -24.62
C LEU A 831 -27.70 15.89 -24.01
N GLN A 832 -28.30 14.94 -24.73
CA GLN A 832 -28.45 13.56 -24.28
C GLN A 832 -27.11 12.82 -24.19
N PRO A 833 -26.24 12.80 -25.24
CA PRO A 833 -24.89 12.26 -25.12
C PRO A 833 -24.03 13.00 -24.09
N LEU A 834 -24.19 14.31 -23.94
CA LEU A 834 -23.45 15.10 -22.96
C LEU A 834 -23.74 14.63 -21.53
N ALA A 835 -25.01 14.30 -21.22
CA ALA A 835 -25.37 13.75 -19.92
C ALA A 835 -24.66 12.40 -19.67
N VAL A 836 -24.59 11.53 -20.67
CA VAL A 836 -23.88 10.23 -20.55
C VAL A 836 -22.37 10.43 -20.31
N ILE A 837 -21.74 11.40 -21.00
CA ILE A 837 -20.31 11.68 -20.84
C ILE A 837 -19.99 12.17 -19.41
N ILE A 838 -20.87 12.97 -18.82
CA ILE A 838 -20.65 13.58 -17.50
C ILE A 838 -21.09 12.62 -16.37
N SER A 839 -22.00 11.67 -16.65
CA SER A 839 -22.60 10.81 -15.61
C SER A 839 -21.63 10.06 -14.74
N PRO A 840 -20.45 9.57 -15.20
CA PRO A 840 -19.49 8.91 -14.31
C PRO A 840 -18.98 9.84 -13.18
N TYR A 841 -18.91 11.15 -13.45
CA TYR A 841 -18.40 12.15 -12.50
C TYR A 841 -19.50 12.74 -11.63
N ALA A 842 -20.69 12.98 -12.19
CA ALA A 842 -21.82 13.60 -11.54
C ALA A 842 -23.12 12.81 -11.80
N PRO A 843 -23.24 11.61 -11.19
CA PRO A 843 -24.30 10.67 -11.54
C PRO A 843 -25.71 11.17 -11.20
N HIS A 844 -25.86 11.88 -10.09
CA HIS A 844 -27.22 12.28 -9.63
C HIS A 844 -27.88 13.30 -10.56
N ILE A 845 -27.17 14.36 -10.90
CA ILE A 845 -27.69 15.39 -11.82
C ILE A 845 -27.93 14.81 -13.22
N CYS A 846 -27.05 13.91 -13.66
CA CYS A 846 -27.18 13.29 -14.98
C CYS A 846 -28.36 12.32 -15.06
N GLU A 847 -28.64 11.55 -14.02
CA GLU A 847 -29.87 10.74 -13.95
C GLU A 847 -31.12 11.61 -14.02
N GLU A 848 -31.12 12.74 -13.33
CA GLU A 848 -32.27 13.64 -13.33
C GLU A 848 -32.54 14.22 -14.72
N VAL A 849 -31.52 14.78 -15.38
CA VAL A 849 -31.70 15.32 -16.74
C VAL A 849 -32.00 14.21 -17.76
N TRP A 850 -31.48 13.00 -17.55
CA TRP A 850 -31.77 11.83 -18.36
C TRP A 850 -33.24 11.41 -18.31
N GLN A 851 -33.82 11.41 -17.11
CA GLN A 851 -35.23 11.15 -16.92
C GLN A 851 -36.11 12.27 -17.54
N LEU A 852 -35.71 13.53 -17.35
CA LEU A 852 -36.41 14.68 -17.93
C LEU A 852 -36.38 14.67 -19.47
N LEU A 853 -35.37 14.07 -20.08
CA LEU A 853 -35.27 13.82 -21.54
C LEU A 853 -36.26 12.74 -22.02
N GLY A 854 -37.01 12.09 -21.09
CA GLY A 854 -38.02 11.09 -21.40
C GLY A 854 -37.52 9.64 -21.40
N ASN A 855 -36.34 9.39 -20.88
CA ASN A 855 -35.79 8.04 -20.76
C ASN A 855 -36.29 7.38 -19.46
N ASN A 856 -36.74 6.12 -19.54
CA ASN A 856 -37.31 5.39 -18.40
C ASN A 856 -36.28 4.52 -17.66
N ALA A 857 -35.23 4.06 -18.34
CA ALA A 857 -34.16 3.30 -17.73
C ALA A 857 -33.09 4.24 -17.14
N SER A 858 -32.34 3.76 -16.15
CA SER A 858 -31.22 4.50 -15.61
C SER A 858 -30.16 4.78 -16.69
N ILE A 859 -29.51 5.95 -16.62
CA ILE A 859 -28.43 6.36 -17.51
C ILE A 859 -27.24 5.38 -17.46
N GLU A 860 -27.08 4.65 -16.36
CA GLU A 860 -26.01 3.66 -16.16
C GLU A 860 -25.99 2.53 -17.20
N PHE A 861 -27.14 2.24 -17.82
CA PHE A 861 -27.28 1.21 -18.84
C PHE A 861 -27.12 1.72 -20.27
N GLU A 862 -26.93 3.03 -20.44
CA GLU A 862 -26.73 3.63 -21.76
C GLU A 862 -25.29 3.42 -22.24
N GLN A 863 -25.09 3.30 -23.56
CA GLN A 863 -23.77 3.17 -24.13
C GLN A 863 -23.03 4.52 -24.16
N PHE A 864 -21.75 4.47 -23.87
CA PHE A 864 -20.89 5.65 -23.98
C PHE A 864 -20.88 6.18 -25.42
N PRO A 865 -21.06 7.49 -25.67
CA PRO A 865 -21.11 8.04 -27.02
C PRO A 865 -19.83 7.78 -27.82
N LYS A 866 -19.99 7.37 -29.05
CA LYS A 866 -18.86 7.07 -29.95
C LYS A 866 -18.33 8.34 -30.61
N LEU A 867 -17.02 8.39 -30.74
CA LEU A 867 -16.35 9.46 -31.48
C LEU A 867 -16.59 9.34 -33.00
N GLU A 868 -17.01 10.43 -33.63
CA GLU A 868 -17.03 10.58 -35.07
C GLU A 868 -16.01 11.66 -35.49
N GLU A 869 -14.86 11.22 -35.99
CA GLU A 869 -13.74 12.10 -36.38
C GLU A 869 -14.12 13.14 -37.46
N SER A 870 -15.16 12.88 -38.25
CA SER A 870 -15.64 13.80 -39.28
C SER A 870 -16.07 15.16 -38.74
N TYR A 871 -16.57 15.20 -37.50
CA TYR A 871 -16.96 16.47 -36.87
C TYR A 871 -15.77 17.28 -36.33
N LEU A 872 -14.58 16.68 -36.23
CA LEU A 872 -13.37 17.35 -35.78
C LEU A 872 -12.57 17.98 -36.91
N VAL A 873 -12.95 17.70 -38.15
CA VAL A 873 -12.28 18.28 -39.32
C VAL A 873 -12.62 19.75 -39.40
N GLU A 874 -11.61 20.59 -39.40
CA GLU A 874 -11.76 22.03 -39.63
C GLU A 874 -11.93 22.29 -41.12
N ASP A 875 -13.04 22.88 -41.46
CA ASP A 875 -13.25 23.36 -42.85
C ASP A 875 -12.42 24.60 -43.17
N GLU A 876 -12.14 25.40 -42.13
CA GLU A 876 -11.34 26.61 -42.20
C GLU A 876 -10.31 26.67 -41.06
N ILE A 877 -9.17 27.22 -41.36
CA ILE A 877 -8.05 27.39 -40.43
C ILE A 877 -7.69 28.87 -40.33
N ASP A 878 -7.57 29.39 -39.12
CA ASP A 878 -7.06 30.73 -38.84
C ASP A 878 -5.53 30.71 -38.96
N TYR A 879 -5.03 31.18 -40.11
CA TYR A 879 -3.59 31.33 -40.30
C TYR A 879 -3.08 32.67 -39.81
N PRO A 880 -2.14 32.70 -38.84
CA PRO A 880 -1.37 33.92 -38.62
C PRO A 880 -0.51 34.23 -39.86
N VAL A 881 -0.68 35.43 -40.41
CA VAL A 881 0.11 35.93 -41.54
C VAL A 881 1.17 36.88 -41.01
N SER A 882 2.41 36.48 -41.20
CA SER A 882 3.61 37.23 -40.78
C SER A 882 4.27 37.85 -42.02
N PHE A 883 4.88 39.02 -41.80
CA PHE A 883 5.73 39.71 -42.75
C PHE A 883 7.13 39.78 -42.15
N ASN A 884 8.11 39.21 -42.84
CA ASN A 884 9.50 39.15 -42.38
C ASN A 884 9.59 38.64 -40.91
N GLY A 885 8.78 37.61 -40.59
CA GLY A 885 8.76 36.96 -39.26
C GLY A 885 7.92 37.65 -38.19
N LYS A 886 7.32 38.83 -38.48
CA LYS A 886 6.42 39.51 -37.55
C LYS A 886 4.96 39.34 -37.95
N MET A 887 4.13 38.73 -37.11
CA MET A 887 2.70 38.56 -37.32
C MET A 887 2.01 39.93 -37.44
N LYS A 888 1.17 40.10 -38.45
CA LYS A 888 0.46 41.36 -38.75
C LYS A 888 -1.06 41.21 -38.84
N LEU A 889 -1.55 40.07 -39.30
CA LEU A 889 -2.98 39.76 -39.39
C LEU A 889 -3.25 38.25 -39.32
N LYS A 890 -4.52 37.88 -39.18
CA LYS A 890 -5.00 36.51 -39.30
C LYS A 890 -5.95 36.38 -40.48
N LEU A 891 -5.81 35.35 -41.26
CA LEU A 891 -6.71 35.01 -42.35
C LEU A 891 -7.33 33.66 -42.15
N LYS A 892 -8.65 33.58 -42.31
CA LYS A 892 -9.39 32.32 -42.34
C LYS A 892 -9.32 31.75 -43.75
N LEU A 893 -8.76 30.55 -43.89
CA LEU A 893 -8.62 29.88 -45.18
C LEU A 893 -9.13 28.46 -45.07
N ALA A 894 -9.76 27.96 -46.12
CA ALA A 894 -10.25 26.58 -46.16
C ALA A 894 -9.10 25.58 -45.92
N ALA A 895 -9.34 24.54 -45.09
CA ALA A 895 -8.30 23.61 -44.66
C ALA A 895 -7.75 22.70 -45.75
N HIS A 896 -8.50 22.52 -46.84
CA HIS A 896 -8.14 21.70 -48.00
C HIS A 896 -7.29 22.41 -49.08
N LEU A 897 -7.06 23.70 -48.93
CA LEU A 897 -6.32 24.51 -49.93
C LEU A 897 -4.85 24.07 -49.99
N THR A 898 -4.37 23.99 -51.24
CA THR A 898 -2.97 23.74 -51.52
C THR A 898 -2.12 25.01 -51.23
N LYS A 899 -0.79 24.86 -51.19
CA LYS A 899 0.10 26.03 -51.01
C LYS A 899 -0.14 27.11 -52.12
N ASP A 900 -0.37 26.70 -53.34
CA ASP A 900 -0.57 27.62 -54.48
C ASP A 900 -1.91 28.34 -54.34
N ASP A 901 -2.97 27.66 -53.92
CA ASP A 901 -4.27 28.25 -53.66
C ASP A 901 -4.18 29.28 -52.51
N VAL A 902 -3.53 28.86 -51.41
CA VAL A 902 -3.31 29.73 -50.24
C VAL A 902 -2.51 31.00 -50.64
N GLN A 903 -1.44 30.83 -51.42
CA GLN A 903 -0.65 31.93 -51.91
C GLN A 903 -1.48 32.87 -52.77
N THR A 904 -2.28 32.37 -53.66
CA THR A 904 -3.16 33.16 -54.53
C THR A 904 -4.16 33.98 -53.71
N ILE A 905 -4.87 33.31 -52.78
CA ILE A 905 -5.89 33.98 -51.96
C ILE A 905 -5.26 35.03 -51.04
N VAL A 906 -4.13 34.70 -50.40
CA VAL A 906 -3.43 35.62 -49.46
C VAL A 906 -2.91 36.84 -50.21
N MET A 907 -2.35 36.65 -51.40
CA MET A 907 -1.84 37.77 -52.21
C MET A 907 -2.94 38.68 -52.83
N GLN A 908 -4.16 38.15 -52.93
CA GLN A 908 -5.32 38.93 -53.36
C GLN A 908 -5.98 39.72 -52.24
N ASN A 909 -5.70 39.37 -50.95
CA ASN A 909 -6.32 40.00 -49.78
C ASN A 909 -5.88 41.47 -49.66
N GLU A 910 -6.84 42.37 -49.48
CA GLU A 910 -6.62 43.84 -49.46
C GLU A 910 -5.72 44.29 -48.30
N ASP A 911 -5.84 43.63 -47.11
CA ASP A 911 -4.99 43.96 -45.97
C ASP A 911 -3.54 43.52 -46.20
N VAL A 912 -3.34 42.36 -46.82
CA VAL A 912 -2.02 41.85 -47.25
C VAL A 912 -1.38 42.80 -48.24
N LYS A 913 -2.13 43.23 -49.30
CA LYS A 913 -1.66 44.26 -50.28
C LYS A 913 -1.28 45.58 -49.61
N ARG A 914 -2.10 46.02 -48.70
CA ARG A 914 -1.84 47.27 -47.98
C ARG A 914 -0.57 47.17 -47.13
N ILE A 915 -0.33 46.06 -46.44
CA ILE A 915 0.86 45.89 -45.61
C ILE A 915 2.11 45.67 -46.47
N LEU A 916 2.00 45.00 -47.62
CA LEU A 916 3.08 44.74 -48.54
C LEU A 916 3.53 46.01 -49.28
N GLY A 917 2.58 46.89 -49.64
CA GLY A 917 2.82 48.08 -50.44
C GLY A 917 3.43 47.75 -51.83
N GLU A 918 4.46 48.47 -52.21
CA GLU A 918 5.20 48.26 -53.47
C GLU A 918 6.38 47.28 -53.32
N ASN A 919 6.58 46.65 -52.12
CA ASN A 919 7.69 45.75 -51.89
C ASN A 919 7.49 44.44 -52.64
N PRO A 920 8.49 43.95 -53.39
CA PRO A 920 8.38 42.68 -54.07
C PRO A 920 8.48 41.53 -53.11
N VAL A 921 7.61 40.50 -53.25
CA VAL A 921 7.67 39.28 -52.47
C VAL A 921 8.86 38.42 -52.94
N LYS A 922 9.82 38.18 -52.04
CA LYS A 922 10.99 37.35 -52.32
C LYS A 922 10.72 35.88 -52.02
N ASN A 923 9.92 35.60 -50.98
CA ASN A 923 9.57 34.25 -50.64
C ASN A 923 8.19 34.16 -49.93
N PHE A 924 7.42 33.10 -50.21
CA PHE A 924 6.16 32.81 -49.58
C PHE A 924 6.27 31.48 -48.84
N ILE A 925 6.30 31.50 -47.51
CA ILE A 925 6.44 30.36 -46.68
C ILE A 925 5.05 29.99 -46.12
N PHE A 926 4.56 28.83 -46.51
CA PHE A 926 3.33 28.24 -45.98
C PHE A 926 3.62 26.95 -45.23
N VAL A 927 3.25 26.95 -43.97
CA VAL A 927 3.30 25.75 -43.13
C VAL A 927 1.86 25.36 -42.81
N PRO A 928 1.36 24.24 -43.39
CA PRO A 928 -0.02 23.82 -43.21
C PRO A 928 -0.42 23.73 -41.76
N LYS A 929 -1.60 24.26 -41.42
CA LYS A 929 -2.17 24.29 -40.07
C LYS A 929 -1.36 25.12 -39.06
N LYS A 930 -0.36 25.90 -39.47
CA LYS A 930 0.51 26.65 -38.52
C LYS A 930 0.62 28.13 -38.86
N ILE A 931 1.24 28.47 -40.00
CA ILE A 931 1.61 29.87 -40.25
C ILE A 931 1.81 30.13 -41.76
N ILE A 932 1.55 31.36 -42.13
CA ILE A 932 1.96 31.94 -43.43
C ILE A 932 2.98 33.03 -43.11
N ASN A 933 4.13 33.02 -43.80
CA ASN A 933 5.12 34.11 -43.67
C ASN A 933 5.53 34.61 -45.06
N ILE A 934 5.29 35.90 -45.27
CA ILE A 934 5.64 36.63 -46.53
C ILE A 934 6.98 37.33 -46.26
N VAL A 935 7.99 36.99 -47.05
CA VAL A 935 9.29 37.66 -47.03
C VAL A 935 9.35 38.63 -48.21
N SER A 936 9.45 39.89 -47.94
CA SER A 936 9.46 40.97 -48.93
C SER A 936 10.77 41.77 -48.87
#